data_3419f7e2d75fb290f9743bd921eb8280
#
_entry.id   3419f7e2d75fb290f9743bd921eb8280
#
_cell.length_a   1.000
_cell.length_b   1.000
_cell.length_c   1.000
_cell.angle_alpha   90.00
_cell.angle_beta   90.00
_cell.angle_gamma   90.00
#
_symmetry.space_group_name_H-M   'P 1'
#
loop_
_entity.id
_entity.type
_entity.pdbx_description
1 polymer ?
#
loop_
_entity_poly.entity_id
_entity_poly.type
_entity_poly.pdbx_seq_one_letter_code
_entity_poly.pdbx_strand_id
1 'polypeptide(L)'
;MPKVENDVPEKLRPYIFHGVNLTWNDKTATGDCPWCGKEGKFSVDIETGMWKCFVCGEGSDKGGGNVHTFLPLLWKISDKNTVDYSKLAEDRKLLPDTLVQWELVVSPLTGDWLIPGYNAKRKLCQLYKRVVGEQRSLLMPTSGLSHQLFGVPLLNNDCPTIYVCEGIWDGMALWEAMGQCKYSGDEGLSATSNLAYSLLSESSVLAVPSCSAFSESWLPLFKDKTVVLMYDNDHPKINPKTGKIIAPAGWMGMQRAAGILAGVAKEIRILRWGGNESYSPNLAPGYDLRDALTTGPNSLPDRLAQLLAMLGPLPDEWRIKPKPKHAAHPKSEGMECTPCKSYKKLTTAWRKALLWNDGLDRALACMLASIASTQMLGDQLWLKVLGPAACGKSTLCEAISVNKDYVLAKSTIRGFHSGFKEQGGGKEEDNSLLSLLPGKTLVTKDGDTLLQSPNLPQILSEGRDVYDGVSRTHYRNTMSKDYDGLRITWILCGTSSLRQIDSSELGERFLDCVIMEGIDDDMEDEILERVVHRAARDVAIESDGEASKHYPPEMASAMQLTGGYVTWLRENAVEKLAVIDYPSTVRRQLTRFGKFAAHMRARPSLRQEEVAEREFATRLVSQLTRLAGCLALVLNKSSVDGEVMRRVRQVVMDTSRGRTLSITAHLYQADKEIGLESKTLSVLVGQTEDKIRSLLRFLRAIHVVELHYPINEKGVKGRMHWRL
;
A
#
# COMPACT_ATOMS: atom_id res chain seq x y z
N MET A 1 28.07 -4.51 -12.45
CA MET A 1 27.27 -5.52 -11.72
C MET A 1 27.06 -6.70 -12.64
N PRO A 2 27.38 -7.93 -12.26
CA PRO A 2 27.12 -9.08 -13.11
C PRO A 2 25.59 -9.30 -13.26
N LYS A 3 25.14 -9.54 -14.49
CA LYS A 3 23.75 -9.75 -14.92
C LYS A 3 23.13 -11.10 -14.47
N VAL A 4 23.39 -11.57 -13.26
CA VAL A 4 22.99 -12.93 -12.81
C VAL A 4 21.88 -12.93 -11.76
N GLU A 5 21.35 -11.75 -11.31
CA GLU A 5 20.37 -11.71 -10.20
C GLU A 5 18.92 -12.07 -10.58
N ASN A 6 18.57 -12.13 -11.85
CA ASN A 6 17.16 -12.34 -12.25
C ASN A 6 16.69 -13.80 -12.18
N ASP A 7 17.61 -14.77 -12.10
CA ASP A 7 17.28 -16.21 -12.08
C ASP A 7 17.28 -16.84 -10.68
N VAL A 8 17.71 -16.10 -9.65
CA VAL A 8 17.77 -16.61 -8.27
C VAL A 8 16.40 -16.46 -7.60
N PRO A 9 15.77 -17.56 -7.12
CA PRO A 9 14.55 -17.48 -6.34
C PRO A 9 14.66 -16.51 -5.16
N GLU A 10 13.64 -15.70 -4.95
CA GLU A 10 13.66 -14.60 -3.96
C GLU A 10 14.05 -15.06 -2.57
N LYS A 11 13.54 -16.21 -2.14
CA LYS A 11 13.80 -16.78 -0.81
C LYS A 11 15.22 -17.31 -0.61
N LEU A 12 15.98 -17.54 -1.69
CA LEU A 12 17.38 -17.98 -1.63
C LEU A 12 18.36 -16.79 -1.59
N ARG A 13 17.95 -15.62 -2.08
CA ARG A 13 18.81 -14.43 -2.18
C ARG A 13 19.56 -14.07 -0.90
N PRO A 14 18.95 -14.11 0.31
CA PRO A 14 19.66 -13.81 1.56
C PRO A 14 20.83 -14.74 1.84
N TYR A 15 20.69 -16.02 1.55
CA TYR A 15 21.73 -17.03 1.79
C TYR A 15 22.87 -16.88 0.79
N ILE A 16 22.57 -16.76 -0.50
CA ILE A 16 23.54 -16.55 -1.56
C ILE A 16 24.29 -15.21 -1.36
N PHE A 17 23.57 -14.16 -0.96
CA PHE A 17 24.16 -12.86 -0.62
C PHE A 17 25.26 -12.99 0.44
N HIS A 18 25.10 -13.88 1.41
CA HIS A 18 26.10 -14.16 2.44
C HIS A 18 27.09 -15.26 2.09
N GLY A 19 27.15 -15.70 0.83
CA GLY A 19 28.17 -16.62 0.34
C GLY A 19 27.85 -18.11 0.51
N VAL A 20 26.60 -18.47 0.79
CA VAL A 20 26.19 -19.87 0.76
C VAL A 20 26.03 -20.29 -0.70
N ASN A 21 26.84 -21.23 -1.16
CA ASN A 21 26.73 -21.80 -2.50
C ASN A 21 25.58 -22.79 -2.51
N LEU A 22 24.50 -22.46 -3.25
CA LEU A 22 23.31 -23.26 -3.36
C LEU A 22 23.08 -23.70 -4.81
N THR A 23 22.80 -24.98 -4.99
CA THR A 23 22.22 -25.53 -6.22
C THR A 23 20.76 -25.86 -5.93
N TRP A 24 19.84 -25.57 -6.85
CA TRP A 24 18.42 -25.70 -6.60
C TRP A 24 17.65 -26.35 -7.75
N ASN A 25 16.53 -26.95 -7.38
CA ASN A 25 15.47 -27.44 -8.26
C ASN A 25 14.17 -26.67 -7.94
N ASP A 26 13.02 -27.15 -8.41
CA ASP A 26 11.73 -26.47 -8.23
C ASP A 26 11.26 -26.35 -6.77
N LYS A 27 11.76 -27.15 -5.84
CA LYS A 27 11.29 -27.22 -4.45
C LYS A 27 12.34 -26.88 -3.41
N THR A 28 13.56 -27.28 -3.61
CA THR A 28 14.63 -27.19 -2.61
C THR A 28 15.94 -26.75 -3.21
N ALA A 29 16.70 -25.98 -2.44
CA ALA A 29 18.08 -25.66 -2.71
C ALA A 29 18.98 -26.40 -1.71
N THR A 30 20.11 -26.91 -2.15
CA THR A 30 21.09 -27.61 -1.31
C THR A 30 22.48 -27.06 -1.51
N GLY A 31 23.28 -27.11 -0.46
CA GLY A 31 24.66 -26.65 -0.46
C GLY A 31 25.40 -27.12 0.77
N ASP A 32 26.63 -26.64 0.93
CA ASP A 32 27.48 -26.98 2.07
C ASP A 32 27.04 -26.20 3.30
N CYS A 33 27.08 -26.85 4.45
CA CYS A 33 26.63 -26.22 5.67
C CYS A 33 27.66 -25.18 6.17
N PRO A 34 27.27 -23.89 6.30
CA PRO A 34 28.17 -22.86 6.80
C PRO A 34 28.63 -23.06 8.24
N TRP A 35 28.00 -23.96 9.00
CA TRP A 35 28.27 -24.20 10.41
C TRP A 35 29.20 -25.40 10.65
N CYS A 36 28.94 -26.53 9.99
CA CYS A 36 29.70 -27.76 10.19
C CYS A 36 30.59 -28.15 8.99
N GLY A 37 30.54 -27.37 7.90
CA GLY A 37 31.35 -27.62 6.70
C GLY A 37 30.98 -28.89 5.93
N LYS A 38 29.91 -29.61 6.29
CA LYS A 38 29.55 -30.86 5.60
C LYS A 38 28.88 -30.56 4.26
N GLU A 39 29.43 -31.19 3.20
CA GLU A 39 28.96 -31.04 1.82
C GLU A 39 27.50 -31.49 1.65
N GLY A 40 26.72 -30.68 0.95
CA GLY A 40 25.32 -30.97 0.59
C GLY A 40 24.37 -31.18 1.76
N LYS A 41 24.74 -30.80 2.99
CA LYS A 41 23.92 -31.02 4.19
C LYS A 41 23.08 -29.79 4.60
N PHE A 42 23.28 -28.66 3.97
CA PHE A 42 22.44 -27.48 4.14
C PHE A 42 21.37 -27.43 3.05
N SER A 43 20.12 -27.35 3.45
CA SER A 43 18.99 -27.29 2.55
C SER A 43 18.12 -26.09 2.87
N VAL A 44 17.61 -25.42 1.81
CA VAL A 44 16.66 -24.32 1.91
C VAL A 44 15.44 -24.64 1.06
N ASP A 45 14.27 -24.53 1.63
CA ASP A 45 13.01 -24.64 0.93
C ASP A 45 12.75 -23.38 0.11
N ILE A 46 12.53 -23.50 -1.19
CA ILE A 46 12.44 -22.37 -2.13
C ILE A 46 11.17 -21.54 -1.92
N GLU A 47 10.08 -22.17 -1.50
CA GLU A 47 8.81 -21.51 -1.31
C GLU A 47 8.76 -20.75 0.02
N THR A 48 9.25 -21.35 1.09
CA THR A 48 9.17 -20.78 2.46
C THR A 48 10.44 -20.05 2.90
N GLY A 49 11.59 -20.32 2.29
CA GLY A 49 12.90 -19.83 2.73
C GLY A 49 13.37 -20.46 4.04
N MET A 50 12.76 -21.55 4.49
CA MET A 50 13.21 -22.28 5.68
C MET A 50 14.45 -23.08 5.36
N TRP A 51 15.49 -22.96 6.21
CA TRP A 51 16.72 -23.71 6.06
C TRP A 51 16.85 -24.80 7.13
N LYS A 52 17.60 -25.83 6.81
CA LYS A 52 17.88 -26.96 7.68
C LYS A 52 19.28 -27.51 7.38
N CYS A 53 20.03 -27.87 8.44
CA CYS A 53 21.23 -28.68 8.30
C CYS A 53 20.94 -30.10 8.83
N PHE A 54 21.12 -31.12 8.01
CA PHE A 54 20.87 -32.49 8.39
C PHE A 54 21.91 -33.09 9.35
N VAL A 55 23.03 -32.41 9.59
CA VAL A 55 24.08 -32.84 10.50
C VAL A 55 24.10 -32.04 11.80
N CYS A 56 23.85 -30.71 11.72
CA CYS A 56 23.75 -29.87 12.91
C CYS A 56 22.49 -30.14 13.74
N GLY A 57 21.57 -30.91 13.19
CA GLY A 57 20.35 -31.58 13.63
C GLY A 57 19.80 -31.36 15.01
N GLU A 58 18.92 -32.27 15.38
CA GLU A 58 18.00 -32.23 16.49
C GLU A 58 18.64 -31.80 17.81
N GLY A 59 18.12 -30.69 18.38
CA GLY A 59 18.50 -30.20 19.72
C GLY A 59 19.52 -29.06 19.75
N SER A 60 19.99 -28.55 18.61
CA SER A 60 20.89 -27.38 18.59
C SER A 60 20.26 -26.19 17.87
N ASP A 61 20.56 -24.98 18.32
CA ASP A 61 20.17 -23.71 17.64
C ASP A 61 20.66 -23.63 16.18
N LYS A 62 21.53 -24.57 15.75
CA LYS A 62 22.12 -24.66 14.41
C LYS A 62 21.37 -25.62 13.48
N GLY A 63 20.29 -26.24 13.92
CA GLY A 63 19.61 -27.31 13.19
C GLY A 63 18.71 -26.83 12.06
N GLY A 64 18.13 -25.63 12.16
CA GLY A 64 17.24 -25.11 11.13
C GLY A 64 16.54 -23.82 11.54
N GLY A 65 15.78 -23.24 10.61
CA GLY A 65 15.02 -22.02 10.84
C GLY A 65 14.79 -21.22 9.57
N ASN A 66 14.65 -19.91 9.70
CA ASN A 66 14.51 -18.97 8.60
C ASN A 66 15.69 -17.99 8.55
N VAL A 67 15.64 -16.99 7.67
CA VAL A 67 16.68 -15.96 7.54
C VAL A 67 16.97 -15.24 8.86
N HIS A 68 15.97 -15.02 9.71
CA HIS A 68 16.14 -14.34 11.01
C HIS A 68 16.82 -15.22 12.08
N THR A 69 16.95 -16.52 11.85
CA THR A 69 17.79 -17.43 12.65
C THR A 69 19.16 -17.62 12.01
N PHE A 70 19.23 -17.56 10.68
CA PHE A 70 20.46 -17.67 9.90
C PHE A 70 21.41 -16.50 10.19
N LEU A 71 20.96 -15.25 10.12
CA LEU A 71 21.82 -14.06 10.28
C LEU A 71 22.52 -14.00 11.66
N PRO A 72 21.81 -14.19 12.80
CA PRO A 72 22.45 -14.23 14.11
C PRO A 72 23.48 -15.36 14.26
N LEU A 73 23.23 -16.52 13.64
CA LEU A 73 24.19 -17.63 13.64
C LEU A 73 25.44 -17.29 12.82
N LEU A 74 25.25 -16.74 11.62
CA LEU A 74 26.37 -16.29 10.79
C LEU A 74 27.24 -15.26 11.51
N TRP A 75 26.62 -14.30 12.18
CA TRP A 75 27.33 -13.29 12.96
C TRP A 75 28.06 -13.90 14.17
N LYS A 76 27.49 -14.91 14.83
CA LYS A 76 28.11 -15.60 15.98
C LYS A 76 29.33 -16.43 15.63
N ILE A 77 29.37 -17.04 14.43
CA ILE A 77 30.51 -17.85 13.99
C ILE A 77 31.68 -17.02 13.48
N SER A 78 31.46 -15.71 13.26
CA SER A 78 32.53 -14.78 12.91
C SER A 78 33.43 -14.58 14.12
N ASP A 79 34.68 -14.99 13.99
CA ASP A 79 35.65 -14.87 15.10
C ASP A 79 36.15 -13.44 15.25
N LYS A 80 35.67 -12.77 16.30
CA LYS A 80 36.01 -11.38 16.62
C LYS A 80 37.47 -11.21 17.05
N ASN A 81 38.13 -12.28 17.54
CA ASN A 81 39.45 -12.21 18.11
C ASN A 81 40.55 -12.29 17.02
N THR A 82 40.24 -12.80 15.86
CA THR A 82 41.19 -12.94 14.74
C THR A 82 41.09 -11.84 13.69
N VAL A 83 40.13 -10.90 13.85
CA VAL A 83 39.92 -9.82 12.88
C VAL A 83 40.92 -8.69 13.09
N ASP A 84 41.66 -8.33 12.04
CA ASP A 84 42.46 -7.10 12.03
C ASP A 84 41.59 -5.90 11.64
N TYR A 85 41.27 -5.07 12.61
CA TYR A 85 40.50 -3.85 12.41
C TYR A 85 41.33 -2.66 11.95
N SER A 86 42.65 -2.73 11.99
CA SER A 86 43.56 -1.58 11.79
C SER A 86 43.33 -0.88 10.45
N LYS A 87 43.29 -1.63 9.36
CA LYS A 87 43.10 -1.08 8.03
C LYS A 87 41.76 -0.40 7.83
N LEU A 88 40.65 -1.00 8.35
CA LEU A 88 39.33 -0.38 8.24
C LEU A 88 39.23 0.85 9.12
N ALA A 89 39.80 0.80 10.32
CA ALA A 89 39.88 1.94 11.23
C ALA A 89 40.62 3.11 10.60
N GLU A 90 41.78 2.87 10.00
CA GLU A 90 42.56 3.87 9.27
C GLU A 90 41.76 4.46 8.10
N ASP A 91 41.15 3.63 7.24
CA ASP A 91 40.31 4.05 6.11
C ASP A 91 39.15 4.97 6.56
N ARG A 92 38.64 4.78 7.77
CA ARG A 92 37.50 5.51 8.32
C ARG A 92 37.91 6.59 9.31
N LYS A 93 39.19 6.72 9.64
CA LYS A 93 39.77 7.62 10.64
C LYS A 93 39.10 7.41 12.01
N LEU A 94 38.93 6.17 12.42
CA LEU A 94 38.35 5.72 13.67
C LEU A 94 39.35 4.89 14.46
N LEU A 95 39.11 4.67 15.74
CA LEU A 95 39.89 3.72 16.53
C LEU A 95 39.42 2.27 16.27
N PRO A 96 40.33 1.27 16.25
CA PRO A 96 39.95 -0.14 16.14
C PRO A 96 38.94 -0.58 17.19
N ASP A 97 39.05 -0.12 18.44
CA ASP A 97 38.14 -0.43 19.53
C ASP A 97 36.71 0.06 19.25
N THR A 98 36.54 1.16 18.56
CA THR A 98 35.20 1.67 18.14
C THR A 98 34.51 0.65 17.25
N LEU A 99 35.22 0.07 16.29
CA LEU A 99 34.67 -0.95 15.38
C LEU A 99 34.26 -2.23 16.15
N VAL A 100 35.07 -2.62 17.14
CA VAL A 100 34.78 -3.75 18.03
C VAL A 100 33.53 -3.49 18.87
N GLN A 101 33.43 -2.32 19.48
CA GLN A 101 32.27 -1.94 20.32
C GLN A 101 30.96 -1.87 19.50
N TRP A 102 31.03 -1.43 18.25
CA TRP A 102 29.89 -1.43 17.34
C TRP A 102 29.66 -2.79 16.67
N GLU A 103 30.36 -3.84 17.15
CA GLU A 103 30.16 -5.24 16.83
C GLU A 103 30.34 -5.61 15.34
N LEU A 104 31.25 -4.89 14.63
CA LEU A 104 31.65 -5.27 13.30
C LEU A 104 32.42 -6.58 13.32
N VAL A 105 32.15 -7.45 12.36
CA VAL A 105 32.84 -8.73 12.17
C VAL A 105 33.16 -8.97 10.71
N VAL A 106 34.03 -9.93 10.42
CA VAL A 106 34.32 -10.39 9.06
C VAL A 106 33.57 -11.70 8.81
N SER A 107 32.90 -11.81 7.67
CA SER A 107 32.23 -13.03 7.26
C SER A 107 33.23 -14.16 7.03
N PRO A 108 33.09 -15.31 7.69
CA PRO A 108 33.97 -16.46 7.44
C PRO A 108 33.73 -17.11 6.05
N LEU A 109 32.59 -16.78 5.41
CA LEU A 109 32.18 -17.34 4.11
C LEU A 109 32.72 -16.51 2.94
N THR A 110 32.77 -15.17 3.10
CA THR A 110 33.09 -14.26 1.98
C THR A 110 34.29 -13.33 2.22
N GLY A 111 34.74 -13.22 3.49
CA GLY A 111 35.76 -12.24 3.86
C GLY A 111 35.27 -10.78 3.92
N ASP A 112 33.97 -10.53 3.67
CA ASP A 112 33.40 -9.18 3.74
C ASP A 112 33.16 -8.73 5.17
N TRP A 113 33.26 -7.43 5.39
CA TRP A 113 32.79 -6.82 6.63
C TRP A 113 31.29 -6.92 6.78
N LEU A 114 30.84 -7.48 7.91
CA LEU A 114 29.43 -7.57 8.31
C LEU A 114 29.17 -6.59 9.44
N ILE A 115 28.10 -5.84 9.29
CA ILE A 115 27.67 -4.80 10.21
C ILE A 115 26.25 -5.14 10.69
N PRO A 116 26.06 -5.36 12.01
CA PRO A 116 24.77 -5.79 12.52
C PRO A 116 23.79 -4.64 12.66
N GLY A 117 22.55 -4.89 12.24
CA GLY A 117 21.40 -4.00 12.42
C GLY A 117 20.38 -4.60 13.40
N TYR A 118 19.91 -3.77 14.32
CA TYR A 118 19.07 -4.18 15.43
C TYR A 118 17.71 -3.51 15.41
N ASN A 119 16.69 -4.26 15.79
CA ASN A 119 15.36 -3.70 16.02
C ASN A 119 15.26 -3.01 17.41
N ALA A 120 14.10 -2.36 17.67
CA ALA A 120 13.83 -1.70 18.95
C ALA A 120 13.90 -2.63 20.19
N LYS A 121 13.81 -3.96 20.01
CA LYS A 121 13.95 -4.96 21.07
C LYS A 121 15.40 -5.45 21.24
N ARG A 122 16.37 -4.77 20.66
CA ARG A 122 17.80 -5.13 20.66
C ARG A 122 18.10 -6.50 20.03
N LYS A 123 17.20 -7.01 19.19
CA LYS A 123 17.42 -8.25 18.46
C LYS A 123 18.08 -7.94 17.11
N LEU A 124 19.15 -8.66 16.77
CA LEU A 124 19.78 -8.62 15.46
C LEU A 124 18.78 -9.14 14.42
N CYS A 125 18.43 -8.30 13.44
CA CYS A 125 17.44 -8.60 12.42
C CYS A 125 17.94 -8.34 11.00
N GLN A 126 19.09 -7.71 10.85
CA GLN A 126 19.71 -7.39 9.56
C GLN A 126 21.23 -7.51 9.65
N LEU A 127 21.89 -7.93 8.58
CA LEU A 127 23.33 -7.79 8.40
C LEU A 127 23.60 -6.99 7.12
N TYR A 128 24.46 -6.01 7.23
CA TYR A 128 24.90 -5.22 6.10
C TYR A 128 26.31 -5.67 5.70
N LYS A 129 26.57 -5.76 4.41
CA LYS A 129 27.90 -6.01 3.87
C LYS A 129 28.52 -4.71 3.37
N ARG A 130 29.78 -4.47 3.75
CA ARG A 130 30.56 -3.41 3.12
C ARG A 130 31.15 -3.93 1.82
N VAL A 131 30.69 -3.39 0.70
CA VAL A 131 31.20 -3.71 -0.63
C VAL A 131 32.08 -2.57 -1.10
N VAL A 132 33.36 -2.88 -1.41
CA VAL A 132 34.33 -1.90 -1.92
C VAL A 132 34.20 -1.86 -3.43
N GLY A 133 33.68 -0.75 -3.99
CA GLY A 133 33.65 -0.50 -5.43
C GLY A 133 34.82 0.38 -5.87
N GLU A 134 35.03 0.52 -7.19
CA GLU A 134 36.15 1.29 -7.78
C GLU A 134 36.14 2.78 -7.38
N GLN A 135 34.93 3.37 -7.20
CA GLN A 135 34.79 4.81 -6.87
C GLN A 135 34.36 5.07 -5.43
N ARG A 136 33.63 4.14 -4.80
CA ARG A 136 33.15 4.27 -3.43
C ARG A 136 32.81 2.92 -2.80
N SER A 137 32.91 2.83 -1.48
CA SER A 137 32.37 1.68 -0.75
C SER A 137 30.90 1.89 -0.43
N LEU A 138 30.11 0.84 -0.62
CA LEU A 138 28.66 0.83 -0.34
C LEU A 138 28.36 -0.11 0.82
N LEU A 139 27.36 0.25 1.60
CA LEU A 139 26.79 -0.60 2.62
C LEU A 139 25.50 -1.25 2.06
N MET A 140 25.56 -2.56 1.82
CA MET A 140 24.46 -3.30 1.21
C MET A 140 23.71 -4.13 2.26
N PRO A 141 22.39 -3.93 2.44
CA PRO A 141 21.58 -4.75 3.32
C PRO A 141 21.35 -6.15 2.75
N THR A 142 21.13 -7.14 3.61
CA THR A 142 20.62 -8.44 3.17
C THR A 142 19.31 -8.27 2.43
N SER A 143 19.23 -8.80 1.22
CA SER A 143 18.07 -8.66 0.34
C SER A 143 16.79 -9.18 0.99
N GLY A 144 15.66 -8.47 0.77
CA GLY A 144 14.33 -8.87 1.25
C GLY A 144 14.08 -8.59 2.74
N LEU A 145 14.99 -7.94 3.45
CA LEU A 145 14.82 -7.56 4.86
C LEU A 145 14.75 -6.04 5.01
N SER A 146 13.95 -5.58 5.98
CA SER A 146 13.83 -4.15 6.30
C SER A 146 15.11 -3.59 6.91
N HIS A 147 15.35 -2.30 6.68
CA HIS A 147 16.44 -1.57 7.33
C HIS A 147 16.30 -1.60 8.86
N GLN A 148 17.46 -1.62 9.54
CA GLN A 148 17.55 -1.65 11.01
C GLN A 148 18.58 -0.62 11.49
N LEU A 149 18.46 -0.21 12.78
CA LEU A 149 19.36 0.73 13.41
C LEU A 149 20.72 0.12 13.75
N PHE A 150 21.75 0.94 13.73
CA PHE A 150 23.06 0.62 14.25
C PHE A 150 23.28 1.22 15.65
N GLY A 151 24.16 0.62 16.46
CA GLY A 151 24.52 1.10 17.79
C GLY A 151 23.51 0.79 18.90
N VAL A 152 22.42 0.09 18.60
CA VAL A 152 21.36 -0.22 19.59
C VAL A 152 21.86 -0.99 20.83
N PRO A 153 22.84 -1.93 20.75
CA PRO A 153 23.41 -2.56 21.93
C PRO A 153 24.10 -1.59 22.90
N LEU A 154 24.64 -0.48 22.37
CA LEU A 154 25.35 0.55 23.14
C LEU A 154 24.40 1.59 23.76
N LEU A 155 23.11 1.52 23.43
CA LEU A 155 22.10 2.45 23.92
C LEU A 155 21.90 2.30 25.44
N ASN A 156 22.13 3.37 26.18
CA ASN A 156 21.69 3.49 27.57
C ASN A 156 20.20 3.85 27.61
N ASN A 157 19.39 2.97 28.22
CA ASN A 157 17.94 3.20 28.32
C ASN A 157 17.56 4.44 29.14
N ASP A 158 18.39 4.80 30.11
CA ASP A 158 18.13 5.90 31.05
C ASP A 158 18.60 7.24 30.52
N CYS A 159 19.31 7.27 29.38
CA CYS A 159 19.79 8.52 28.80
C CYS A 159 18.61 9.41 28.39
N PRO A 160 18.63 10.73 28.74
CA PRO A 160 17.58 11.65 28.31
C PRO A 160 17.70 12.08 26.85
N THR A 161 18.88 11.93 26.23
CA THR A 161 19.16 12.41 24.89
C THR A 161 19.70 11.29 24.00
N ILE A 162 19.17 11.21 22.76
CA ILE A 162 19.65 10.27 21.73
C ILE A 162 20.04 11.07 20.49
N TYR A 163 21.29 10.93 20.08
CA TYR A 163 21.79 11.44 18.80
C TYR A 163 21.53 10.39 17.72
N VAL A 164 21.01 10.80 16.58
CA VAL A 164 20.74 9.95 15.43
C VAL A 164 21.49 10.48 14.22
N CYS A 165 22.50 9.76 13.80
CA CYS A 165 23.38 10.12 12.70
C CYS A 165 22.92 9.48 11.37
N GLU A 166 23.21 10.15 10.24
CA GLU A 166 23.05 9.57 8.92
C GLU A 166 24.28 8.70 8.60
N GLY A 167 24.11 7.39 8.64
CA GLY A 167 25.21 6.49 8.39
C GLY A 167 25.95 5.99 9.63
N ILE A 168 26.41 4.75 9.54
CA ILE A 168 27.07 4.10 10.68
C ILE A 168 28.41 4.75 11.03
N TRP A 169 29.17 5.22 10.01
CA TRP A 169 30.50 5.80 10.23
C TRP A 169 30.44 7.11 10.99
N ASP A 170 29.39 7.90 10.77
CA ASP A 170 29.12 9.13 11.49
C ASP A 170 28.70 8.87 12.92
N GLY A 171 27.86 7.84 13.10
CA GLY A 171 27.49 7.39 14.45
C GLY A 171 28.68 6.94 15.26
N MET A 172 29.59 6.16 14.65
CA MET A 172 30.83 5.72 15.27
C MET A 172 31.75 6.90 15.62
N ALA A 173 31.95 7.83 14.67
CA ALA A 173 32.80 9.00 14.90
C ALA A 173 32.28 9.90 16.05
N LEU A 174 30.97 10.13 16.09
CA LEU A 174 30.36 10.88 17.18
C LEU A 174 30.50 10.13 18.52
N TRP A 175 30.18 8.85 18.55
CA TRP A 175 30.29 8.02 19.73
C TRP A 175 31.73 7.98 20.28
N GLU A 176 32.72 7.82 19.40
CA GLU A 176 34.15 7.83 19.73
C GLU A 176 34.57 9.21 20.28
N ALA A 177 34.19 10.31 19.61
CA ALA A 177 34.50 11.66 20.04
C ALA A 177 33.90 11.96 21.43
N MET A 178 32.68 11.52 21.70
CA MET A 178 32.05 11.62 23.02
C MET A 178 32.81 10.86 24.10
N GLY A 179 33.26 9.63 23.77
CA GLY A 179 34.05 8.80 24.68
C GLY A 179 35.40 9.42 25.00
N GLN A 180 36.15 9.89 24.00
CA GLN A 180 37.47 10.52 24.18
C GLN A 180 37.35 11.81 25.00
N CYS A 181 36.36 12.64 24.77
CA CYS A 181 36.12 13.87 25.55
C CYS A 181 35.76 13.55 27.01
N LYS A 182 35.14 12.39 27.30
CA LYS A 182 34.78 11.97 28.64
C LYS A 182 36.01 11.57 29.50
N TYR A 183 37.08 11.05 28.89
CA TYR A 183 38.25 10.57 29.59
C TYR A 183 39.39 11.59 29.66
N SER A 184 39.36 12.66 28.84
CA SER A 184 40.37 13.73 28.84
C SER A 184 40.12 14.78 29.91
N GLY A 185 39.76 14.41 31.14
CA GLY A 185 39.50 15.29 32.29
C GLY A 185 40.68 16.13 32.75
N ASP A 186 41.36 16.84 31.80
CA ASP A 186 42.46 17.74 32.07
C ASP A 186 41.98 19.17 32.45
N GLU A 187 42.64 19.72 33.44
CA GLU A 187 42.44 21.06 34.09
C GLU A 187 42.70 22.22 33.15
N GLY A 188 42.16 22.25 31.97
CA GLY A 188 42.40 23.30 30.98
C GLY A 188 41.32 23.47 29.93
N LEU A 189 40.22 22.76 30.02
CA LEU A 189 39.12 22.85 29.03
C LEU A 189 38.39 24.21 29.16
N SER A 190 38.11 24.84 28.03
CA SER A 190 37.28 26.07 27.99
C SER A 190 35.89 25.82 28.59
N ALA A 191 35.21 26.87 29.07
CA ALA A 191 33.84 26.76 29.61
C ALA A 191 32.87 26.07 28.60
N THR A 192 33.12 26.24 27.32
CA THR A 192 32.35 25.62 26.22
C THR A 192 32.58 24.11 26.15
N SER A 193 33.81 23.66 26.39
CA SER A 193 34.16 22.23 26.40
C SER A 193 33.53 21.52 27.62
N ASN A 194 33.48 22.17 28.78
CA ASN A 194 32.82 21.65 29.98
C ASN A 194 31.31 21.47 29.81
N LEU A 195 30.64 22.41 29.11
CA LEU A 195 29.21 22.30 28.80
C LEU A 195 28.93 21.14 27.82
N ALA A 196 29.78 20.97 26.79
CA ALA A 196 29.71 19.87 25.86
C ALA A 196 29.86 18.52 26.60
N TYR A 197 30.80 18.43 27.52
CA TYR A 197 31.06 17.26 28.35
C TYR A 197 29.85 16.85 29.22
N SER A 198 29.22 17.81 29.88
CA SER A 198 28.02 17.57 30.70
C SER A 198 26.84 17.05 29.90
N LEU A 199 26.61 17.61 28.70
CA LEU A 199 25.52 17.19 27.80
C LEU A 199 25.72 15.80 27.21
N LEU A 200 26.98 15.35 27.06
CA LEU A 200 27.31 14.09 26.40
C LEU A 200 27.37 12.90 27.36
N SER A 201 27.63 13.13 28.65
CA SER A 201 27.73 12.07 29.65
C SER A 201 26.41 11.31 29.87
N GLU A 202 25.28 11.95 29.54
CA GLU A 202 23.93 11.42 29.70
C GLU A 202 23.24 11.09 28.35
N SER A 203 24.04 10.88 27.30
CA SER A 203 23.51 10.72 25.95
C SER A 203 23.91 9.36 25.34
N SER A 204 23.17 8.95 24.31
CA SER A 204 23.49 7.78 23.48
C SER A 204 23.49 8.14 22.00
N VAL A 205 24.20 7.35 21.21
CA VAL A 205 24.32 7.54 19.75
C VAL A 205 23.76 6.33 19.01
N LEU A 206 22.90 6.58 18.06
CA LEU A 206 22.38 5.61 17.11
C LEU A 206 22.65 6.11 15.69
N ALA A 207 22.68 5.20 14.72
CA ALA A 207 22.79 5.58 13.34
C ALA A 207 21.74 4.89 12.46
N VAL A 208 21.28 5.60 11.42
CA VAL A 208 20.39 5.05 10.39
C VAL A 208 21.21 4.60 9.17
N PRO A 209 20.76 3.62 8.39
CA PRO A 209 21.49 3.15 7.21
C PRO A 209 21.59 4.16 6.06
N SER A 210 20.66 5.13 6.01
CA SER A 210 20.63 6.21 5.01
C SER A 210 19.64 7.28 5.43
N CYS A 211 19.68 8.46 4.80
CA CYS A 211 18.75 9.57 5.04
C CYS A 211 17.26 9.18 4.94
N SER A 212 16.92 8.22 4.11
CA SER A 212 15.53 7.79 3.89
C SER A 212 15.07 6.63 4.76
N ALA A 213 15.93 6.04 5.58
CA ALA A 213 15.69 4.76 6.23
C ALA A 213 14.96 4.84 7.58
N PHE A 214 14.72 6.04 8.14
CA PHE A 214 14.08 6.16 9.46
C PHE A 214 12.68 5.51 9.46
N SER A 215 12.43 4.63 10.46
CA SER A 215 11.22 3.78 10.51
C SER A 215 10.41 3.99 11.79
N GLU A 216 9.08 3.97 11.67
CA GLU A 216 8.15 4.00 12.79
C GLU A 216 8.36 2.84 13.77
N SER A 217 8.86 1.69 13.30
CA SER A 217 9.14 0.51 14.14
C SER A 217 10.20 0.76 15.21
N TRP A 218 10.97 1.84 15.12
CA TRP A 218 12.00 2.22 16.07
C TRP A 218 11.52 3.20 17.15
N LEU A 219 10.33 3.76 17.01
CA LEU A 219 9.74 4.76 17.91
C LEU A 219 9.80 4.39 19.41
N PRO A 220 9.64 3.12 19.84
CA PRO A 220 9.77 2.77 21.25
C PRO A 220 11.10 3.17 21.91
N LEU A 221 12.20 3.27 21.14
CA LEU A 221 13.51 3.70 21.65
C LEU A 221 13.56 5.20 21.97
N PHE A 222 12.73 6.01 21.30
CA PHE A 222 12.77 7.47 21.35
C PHE A 222 11.67 8.08 22.21
N LYS A 223 10.85 7.24 22.84
CA LYS A 223 9.73 7.72 23.64
C LYS A 223 10.22 8.57 24.84
N ASP A 224 9.65 9.76 24.96
CA ASP A 224 9.92 10.75 26.00
C ASP A 224 11.40 11.19 26.09
N LYS A 225 12.18 11.00 25.00
CA LYS A 225 13.59 11.41 24.88
C LYS A 225 13.74 12.71 24.08
N THR A 226 14.80 13.46 24.34
CA THR A 226 15.28 14.48 23.41
C THR A 226 16.02 13.77 22.27
N VAL A 227 15.61 13.97 21.04
CA VAL A 227 16.22 13.36 19.85
C VAL A 227 16.94 14.44 19.04
N VAL A 228 18.20 14.22 18.73
CA VAL A 228 19.04 15.11 17.94
C VAL A 228 19.36 14.45 16.61
N LEU A 229 18.80 14.97 15.52
CA LEU A 229 19.04 14.45 14.18
C LEU A 229 20.27 15.14 13.58
N MET A 230 21.28 14.37 13.19
CA MET A 230 22.57 14.84 12.69
C MET A 230 22.86 14.19 11.34
N TYR A 231 22.39 14.80 10.26
CA TYR A 231 22.51 14.28 8.90
C TYR A 231 23.50 15.13 8.08
N ASP A 232 23.91 14.60 6.93
CA ASP A 232 24.97 15.13 6.09
C ASP A 232 24.64 16.49 5.47
N ASN A 233 25.70 17.27 5.14
CA ASN A 233 25.59 18.51 4.37
C ASN A 233 25.46 18.20 2.87
N ASP A 234 24.35 17.66 2.47
CA ASP A 234 24.04 17.46 1.05
C ASP A 234 23.69 18.79 0.38
N HIS A 235 24.08 18.94 -0.88
CA HIS A 235 23.70 20.06 -1.71
C HIS A 235 22.48 19.73 -2.60
N PRO A 236 21.68 20.75 -3.00
CA PRO A 236 20.60 20.55 -3.94
C PRO A 236 21.11 20.06 -5.28
N LYS A 237 20.34 19.17 -5.93
CA LYS A 237 20.68 18.59 -7.25
C LYS A 237 19.64 19.02 -8.27
N ILE A 238 20.06 19.15 -9.54
CA ILE A 238 19.11 19.39 -10.64
C ILE A 238 18.72 18.04 -11.22
N ASN A 239 17.42 17.79 -11.33
CA ASN A 239 16.92 16.59 -12.00
C ASN A 239 17.23 16.68 -13.51
N PRO A 240 18.03 15.79 -14.07
CA PRO A 240 18.47 15.90 -15.47
C PRO A 240 17.32 15.72 -16.48
N LYS A 241 16.21 15.10 -16.07
CA LYS A 241 15.04 14.88 -16.96
C LYS A 241 14.02 16.01 -16.91
N THR A 242 13.88 16.69 -15.76
CA THR A 242 12.80 17.68 -15.55
C THR A 242 13.32 19.10 -15.37
N GLY A 243 14.63 19.31 -15.17
CA GLY A 243 15.24 20.59 -14.83
C GLY A 243 14.88 21.13 -13.44
N LYS A 244 14.07 20.41 -12.65
CA LYS A 244 13.65 20.85 -11.31
C LYS A 244 14.78 20.66 -10.29
N ILE A 245 14.89 21.62 -9.37
CA ILE A 245 15.80 21.52 -8.22
C ILE A 245 15.23 20.48 -7.24
N ILE A 246 16.06 19.52 -6.87
CA ILE A 246 15.80 18.54 -5.81
C ILE A 246 16.49 19.05 -4.55
N ALA A 247 15.75 19.16 -3.46
CA ALA A 247 16.28 19.59 -2.17
C ALA A 247 17.36 18.62 -1.65
N PRO A 248 18.27 19.08 -0.75
CA PRO A 248 19.32 18.25 -0.16
C PRO A 248 18.77 16.98 0.49
N ALA A 249 19.37 15.81 0.22
CA ALA A 249 18.84 14.54 0.66
C ALA A 249 18.84 14.38 2.19
N GLY A 250 19.95 14.77 2.86
CA GLY A 250 20.04 14.77 4.32
C GLY A 250 18.99 15.68 4.98
N TRP A 251 18.75 16.88 4.42
CA TRP A 251 17.72 17.79 4.91
C TRP A 251 16.31 17.19 4.81
N MET A 252 15.99 16.60 3.67
CA MET A 252 14.69 15.91 3.46
C MET A 252 14.55 14.68 4.35
N GLY A 253 15.67 13.98 4.61
CA GLY A 253 15.73 12.84 5.53
C GLY A 253 15.45 13.26 6.96
N MET A 254 16.09 14.34 7.44
CA MET A 254 15.81 14.91 8.78
C MET A 254 14.35 15.34 8.91
N GLN A 255 13.78 16.01 7.91
CA GLN A 255 12.39 16.43 7.92
C GLN A 255 11.43 15.23 8.06
N ARG A 256 11.70 14.14 7.32
CA ARG A 256 10.93 12.89 7.42
C ARG A 256 11.06 12.27 8.81
N ALA A 257 12.29 12.13 9.32
CA ALA A 257 12.55 11.54 10.64
C ALA A 257 11.88 12.37 11.74
N ALA A 258 11.97 13.70 11.67
CA ALA A 258 11.29 14.62 12.60
C ALA A 258 9.77 14.43 12.56
N GLY A 259 9.19 14.26 11.36
CA GLY A 259 7.76 13.98 11.20
C GLY A 259 7.32 12.66 11.84
N ILE A 260 8.15 11.61 11.75
CA ILE A 260 7.88 10.31 12.38
C ILE A 260 8.03 10.39 13.91
N LEU A 261 9.01 11.13 14.40
CA LEU A 261 9.28 11.32 15.84
C LEU A 261 8.28 12.26 16.53
N ALA A 262 7.56 13.08 15.76
CA ALA A 262 6.60 14.04 16.29
C ALA A 262 5.53 13.36 17.17
N GLY A 263 5.36 13.87 18.39
CA GLY A 263 4.41 13.33 19.37
C GLY A 263 4.89 12.09 20.14
N VAL A 264 6.10 11.55 19.84
CA VAL A 264 6.75 10.47 20.58
C VAL A 264 7.97 10.97 21.34
N ALA A 265 8.86 11.71 20.66
CA ALA A 265 9.99 12.36 21.29
C ALA A 265 9.51 13.54 22.15
N LYS A 266 10.20 13.76 23.30
CA LYS A 266 9.97 14.93 24.17
C LYS A 266 10.33 16.22 23.46
N GLU A 267 11.49 16.23 22.79
CA GLU A 267 12.02 17.34 22.02
C GLU A 267 12.77 16.78 20.80
N ILE A 268 12.73 17.52 19.69
CA ILE A 268 13.52 17.19 18.51
C ILE A 268 14.38 18.40 18.15
N ARG A 269 15.68 18.17 18.00
CA ARG A 269 16.67 19.15 17.55
C ARG A 269 17.37 18.62 16.31
N ILE A 270 17.89 19.51 15.49
CA ILE A 270 18.56 19.16 14.25
C ILE A 270 19.92 19.86 14.13
N LEU A 271 20.86 19.21 13.46
CA LEU A 271 22.11 19.83 13.05
C LEU A 271 21.86 20.75 11.83
N ARG A 272 22.28 21.99 11.93
CA ARG A 272 22.08 23.04 10.91
C ARG A 272 23.41 23.49 10.34
N TRP A 273 23.92 22.80 9.32
CA TRP A 273 25.18 23.12 8.65
C TRP A 273 25.21 24.54 8.07
N GLY A 274 24.13 25.04 7.54
CA GLY A 274 23.98 26.39 6.96
C GLY A 274 23.25 27.38 7.86
N GLY A 275 23.12 27.11 9.17
CA GLY A 275 22.35 27.98 10.08
C GLY A 275 20.85 27.89 9.77
N ASN A 276 20.27 28.89 9.10
CA ASN A 276 18.87 28.87 8.69
C ASN A 276 18.65 28.24 7.29
N GLU A 277 19.71 27.99 6.55
CA GLU A 277 19.65 27.36 5.24
C GLU A 277 19.61 25.84 5.36
N SER A 278 19.12 25.18 4.32
CA SER A 278 19.02 23.71 4.26
C SER A 278 20.37 23.01 4.12
N TYR A 279 21.43 23.72 3.80
CA TYR A 279 22.82 23.26 3.67
C TYR A 279 23.79 24.43 3.79
N SER A 280 25.07 24.15 4.01
CA SER A 280 26.14 25.15 3.95
C SER A 280 26.84 25.11 2.58
N PRO A 281 26.79 26.18 1.78
CA PRO A 281 27.48 26.23 0.49
C PRO A 281 29.02 26.31 0.66
N ASN A 282 29.50 26.64 1.85
CA ASN A 282 30.93 26.76 2.17
C ASN A 282 31.58 25.41 2.50
N LEU A 283 30.78 24.36 2.72
CA LEU A 283 31.22 23.00 2.95
C LEU A 283 31.02 22.15 1.68
N ALA A 284 31.85 21.16 1.48
CA ALA A 284 31.71 20.26 0.33
C ALA A 284 30.35 19.54 0.32
N PRO A 285 29.78 19.20 -0.87
CA PRO A 285 28.62 18.35 -0.95
C PRO A 285 28.87 16.97 -0.32
N GLY A 286 28.01 16.55 0.62
CA GLY A 286 28.17 15.29 1.37
C GLY A 286 29.23 15.36 2.48
N TYR A 287 29.57 16.58 2.95
CA TYR A 287 30.36 16.77 4.16
C TYR A 287 29.59 16.21 5.35
N ASP A 288 30.20 15.30 6.08
CA ASP A 288 29.57 14.50 7.10
C ASP A 288 30.13 14.78 8.52
N LEU A 289 29.53 14.16 9.54
CA LEU A 289 30.00 14.31 10.93
C LEU A 289 31.39 13.80 11.13
N ARG A 290 31.74 12.71 10.49
CA ARG A 290 33.10 12.14 10.57
C ARG A 290 34.12 13.12 10.01
N ASP A 291 33.85 13.77 8.88
CA ASP A 291 34.73 14.80 8.33
C ASP A 291 34.91 15.96 9.34
N ALA A 292 33.82 16.42 9.94
CA ALA A 292 33.86 17.48 10.93
C ALA A 292 34.63 17.12 12.20
N LEU A 293 34.55 15.87 12.64
CA LEU A 293 35.21 15.39 13.87
C LEU A 293 36.66 14.94 13.65
N THR A 294 37.03 14.48 12.44
CA THR A 294 38.35 13.89 12.18
C THR A 294 39.30 14.82 11.40
N THR A 295 38.79 15.92 10.82
CA THR A 295 39.63 16.84 10.02
C THR A 295 39.55 18.27 10.56
N GLY A 296 40.63 19.03 10.41
CA GLY A 296 40.70 20.42 10.80
C GLY A 296 41.78 20.72 11.85
N PRO A 297 42.12 22.00 12.05
CA PRO A 297 43.23 22.42 12.91
C PRO A 297 42.87 22.43 14.40
N ASN A 298 41.59 22.43 14.76
CA ASN A 298 41.11 22.55 16.14
C ASN A 298 41.23 21.21 16.88
N SER A 299 41.28 21.24 18.20
CA SER A 299 41.23 20.05 19.03
C SER A 299 39.89 19.32 18.88
N LEU A 300 39.86 18.00 19.17
CA LEU A 300 38.59 17.22 19.09
C LEU A 300 37.48 17.80 19.98
N PRO A 301 37.75 18.19 21.26
CA PRO A 301 36.73 18.86 22.07
C PRO A 301 36.18 20.14 21.45
N ASP A 302 37.04 20.96 20.83
CA ASP A 302 36.59 22.22 20.19
C ASP A 302 35.74 21.95 18.94
N ARG A 303 36.14 20.96 18.11
CA ARG A 303 35.32 20.55 16.96
C ARG A 303 33.95 20.01 17.37
N LEU A 304 33.91 19.21 18.44
CA LEU A 304 32.67 18.70 18.98
C LEU A 304 31.79 19.82 19.54
N ALA A 305 32.38 20.77 20.28
CA ALA A 305 31.69 21.97 20.78
C ALA A 305 31.13 22.84 19.65
N GLN A 306 31.87 23.00 18.55
CA GLN A 306 31.39 23.70 17.36
C GLN A 306 30.19 23.03 16.72
N LEU A 307 30.21 21.70 16.58
CA LEU A 307 29.08 20.92 16.08
C LEU A 307 27.83 21.08 16.97
N LEU A 308 28.02 20.99 18.28
CA LEU A 308 26.91 21.14 19.23
C LEU A 308 26.32 22.56 19.20
N ALA A 309 27.13 23.58 18.93
CA ALA A 309 26.67 24.96 18.76
C ALA A 309 25.82 25.18 17.49
N MET A 310 25.94 24.29 16.49
CA MET A 310 25.08 24.28 15.28
C MET A 310 23.72 23.61 15.48
N LEU A 311 23.48 23.02 16.65
CA LEU A 311 22.20 22.39 16.94
C LEU A 311 21.12 23.44 17.18
N GLY A 312 20.02 23.32 16.45
CA GLY A 312 18.88 24.21 16.57
C GLY A 312 17.55 23.47 16.74
N PRO A 313 16.48 24.19 17.09
CA PRO A 313 15.12 23.64 17.09
C PRO A 313 14.71 23.28 15.65
N LEU A 314 13.63 22.52 15.50
CA LEU A 314 13.03 22.30 14.19
C LEU A 314 12.65 23.64 13.53
N PRO A 315 12.82 23.79 12.19
CA PRO A 315 12.26 24.90 11.45
C PRO A 315 10.75 25.01 11.70
N ASP A 316 10.20 26.22 11.76
CA ASP A 316 8.77 26.40 12.06
C ASP A 316 7.88 25.72 11.01
N GLU A 317 8.32 25.68 9.74
CA GLU A 317 7.68 24.94 8.65
C GLU A 317 7.67 23.42 8.83
N TRP A 318 8.59 22.86 9.64
CA TRP A 318 8.61 21.43 10.00
C TRP A 318 7.85 21.13 11.28
N ARG A 319 7.51 22.15 12.04
CA ARG A 319 6.58 21.99 13.15
C ARG A 319 5.24 21.62 12.54
N ILE A 320 5.12 20.34 12.21
CA ILE A 320 3.82 19.74 12.00
C ILE A 320 3.09 20.12 13.27
N LYS A 321 2.06 20.99 13.16
CA LYS A 321 1.05 21.12 14.20
C LYS A 321 0.76 19.70 14.60
N PRO A 322 0.96 19.24 15.84
CA PRO A 322 0.88 17.83 16.18
C PRO A 322 -0.37 17.32 15.50
N LYS A 323 -0.23 16.34 14.58
CA LYS A 323 -1.40 15.57 14.18
C LYS A 323 -1.97 15.18 15.52
N PRO A 324 -3.17 15.62 15.89
CA PRO A 324 -3.68 15.35 17.20
C PRO A 324 -3.37 13.86 17.40
N LYS A 325 -2.65 13.54 18.48
CA LYS A 325 -2.51 12.14 18.92
C LYS A 325 -3.82 11.53 18.51
N HIS A 326 -3.84 10.32 17.92
CA HIS A 326 -5.07 9.57 17.90
C HIS A 326 -5.54 9.46 19.37
N ALA A 327 -5.86 10.61 19.94
CA ALA A 327 -6.85 10.75 20.95
C ALA A 327 -8.00 10.02 20.30
N ALA A 328 -8.43 8.94 20.91
CA ALA A 328 -9.69 8.29 20.56
C ALA A 328 -10.55 9.36 19.94
N HIS A 329 -10.74 9.30 18.61
CA HIS A 329 -11.22 10.44 17.77
C HIS A 329 -12.09 11.30 18.63
N PRO A 330 -11.84 12.59 18.86
CA PRO A 330 -12.89 13.40 19.40
C PRO A 330 -14.04 12.99 18.54
N LYS A 331 -15.09 12.41 19.14
CA LYS A 331 -16.28 12.01 18.41
C LYS A 331 -16.52 13.22 17.54
N SER A 332 -16.09 13.19 16.26
CA SER A 332 -16.54 14.19 15.31
C SER A 332 -18.02 14.16 15.58
N GLU A 333 -18.59 15.23 16.03
CA GLU A 333 -20.05 15.32 16.12
C GLU A 333 -20.48 14.96 14.73
N GLY A 334 -20.77 13.67 14.55
CA GLY A 334 -20.92 13.08 13.24
C GLY A 334 -22.19 13.71 12.71
N MET A 335 -22.13 14.19 11.50
CA MET A 335 -23.30 14.68 10.80
C MET A 335 -24.46 13.73 11.10
N GLU A 336 -25.51 14.20 11.81
CA GLU A 336 -26.62 13.34 12.23
C GLU A 336 -27.46 12.94 11.04
N CYS A 337 -27.93 11.69 11.04
CA CYS A 337 -28.81 11.19 9.99
C CYS A 337 -30.18 11.88 10.06
N THR A 338 -30.61 12.53 9.00
CA THR A 338 -31.96 13.09 8.88
C THR A 338 -32.92 12.03 8.31
N PRO A 339 -34.04 11.67 8.98
CA PRO A 339 -34.96 10.66 8.49
C PRO A 339 -35.47 10.92 7.06
N CYS A 340 -35.28 9.94 6.18
CA CYS A 340 -35.68 9.99 4.78
C CYS A 340 -36.25 8.62 4.35
N LYS A 341 -37.42 8.63 3.69
CA LYS A 341 -38.12 7.41 3.20
C LYS A 341 -38.35 7.45 1.69
N SER A 342 -37.97 8.53 1.02
CA SER A 342 -38.25 8.73 -0.40
C SER A 342 -36.98 9.03 -1.19
N TYR A 343 -36.72 8.19 -2.18
CA TYR A 343 -35.61 8.39 -3.11
C TYR A 343 -35.73 9.70 -3.91
N LYS A 344 -36.97 10.06 -4.29
CA LYS A 344 -37.24 11.33 -5.00
C LYS A 344 -36.89 12.54 -4.14
N LYS A 345 -37.21 12.52 -2.81
CA LYS A 345 -36.80 13.58 -1.89
C LYS A 345 -35.26 13.66 -1.80
N LEU A 346 -34.61 12.52 -1.70
CA LEU A 346 -33.15 12.43 -1.64
C LEU A 346 -32.49 13.02 -2.89
N THR A 347 -32.89 12.60 -4.09
CA THR A 347 -32.33 13.10 -5.35
C THR A 347 -32.65 14.57 -5.60
N THR A 348 -33.79 15.07 -5.10
CA THR A 348 -34.10 16.51 -5.15
C THR A 348 -33.12 17.32 -4.30
N ALA A 349 -32.69 16.81 -3.13
CA ALA A 349 -31.68 17.47 -2.32
C ALA A 349 -30.31 17.45 -3.03
N TRP A 350 -29.93 16.34 -3.64
CA TRP A 350 -28.68 16.23 -4.39
C TRP A 350 -28.62 17.17 -5.60
N ARG A 351 -29.73 17.36 -6.32
CA ARG A 351 -29.81 18.32 -7.45
C ARG A 351 -29.59 19.76 -7.02
N LYS A 352 -29.86 20.10 -5.77
CA LYS A 352 -29.56 21.42 -5.19
C LYS A 352 -28.08 21.54 -4.80
N ALA A 353 -27.47 20.43 -4.35
CA ALA A 353 -26.12 20.40 -3.82
C ALA A 353 -25.03 20.30 -4.91
N LEU A 354 -25.33 19.59 -6.00
CA LEU A 354 -24.38 19.30 -7.09
C LEU A 354 -25.03 19.42 -8.45
N LEU A 355 -24.22 19.54 -9.51
CA LEU A 355 -24.68 19.25 -10.85
C LEU A 355 -24.96 17.76 -10.99
N TRP A 356 -26.23 17.40 -10.77
CA TRP A 356 -26.67 16.02 -10.67
C TRP A 356 -26.97 15.43 -12.04
N ASN A 357 -26.23 14.42 -12.43
CA ASN A 357 -26.40 13.73 -13.71
C ASN A 357 -26.84 12.26 -13.53
N ASP A 358 -27.19 11.61 -14.64
CA ASP A 358 -27.66 10.22 -14.64
C ASP A 358 -26.61 9.22 -14.12
N GLY A 359 -25.32 9.52 -14.29
CA GLY A 359 -24.22 8.71 -13.76
C GLY A 359 -24.14 8.73 -12.25
N LEU A 360 -24.24 9.92 -11.65
CA LEU A 360 -24.28 10.08 -10.17
C LEU A 360 -25.55 9.49 -9.59
N ASP A 361 -26.72 9.69 -10.25
CA ASP A 361 -28.00 9.10 -9.81
C ASP A 361 -27.91 7.57 -9.81
N ARG A 362 -27.41 6.98 -10.87
CA ARG A 362 -27.22 5.53 -10.98
C ARG A 362 -26.23 5.01 -9.95
N ALA A 363 -25.10 5.68 -9.77
CA ALA A 363 -24.08 5.27 -8.80
C ALA A 363 -24.63 5.29 -7.38
N LEU A 364 -25.31 6.37 -6.95
CA LEU A 364 -25.95 6.44 -5.65
C LEU A 364 -27.01 5.34 -5.48
N ALA A 365 -27.86 5.14 -6.48
CA ALA A 365 -28.88 4.08 -6.42
C ALA A 365 -28.26 2.69 -6.28
N CYS A 366 -27.18 2.38 -7.02
CA CYS A 366 -26.47 1.10 -6.93
C CYS A 366 -25.74 0.92 -5.59
N MET A 367 -25.13 1.98 -5.05
CA MET A 367 -24.51 1.95 -3.72
C MET A 367 -25.56 1.66 -2.63
N LEU A 368 -26.69 2.33 -2.68
CA LEU A 368 -27.83 2.11 -1.77
C LEU A 368 -28.41 0.69 -1.94
N ALA A 369 -28.48 0.18 -3.16
CA ALA A 369 -28.91 -1.20 -3.45
C ALA A 369 -27.94 -2.23 -2.87
N SER A 370 -26.63 -2.00 -2.96
CA SER A 370 -25.62 -2.84 -2.29
C SER A 370 -25.81 -2.86 -0.78
N ILE A 371 -26.02 -1.70 -0.15
CA ILE A 371 -26.29 -1.58 1.28
C ILE A 371 -27.57 -2.33 1.67
N ALA A 372 -28.65 -2.18 0.91
CA ALA A 372 -29.92 -2.88 1.16
C ALA A 372 -29.77 -4.41 1.07
N SER A 373 -28.89 -4.89 0.18
CA SER A 373 -28.68 -6.33 -0.04
C SER A 373 -27.93 -7.03 1.09
N THR A 374 -27.30 -6.32 2.02
CA THR A 374 -26.46 -6.92 3.08
C THR A 374 -27.21 -7.96 3.92
N GLN A 375 -28.54 -7.82 4.09
CA GLN A 375 -29.35 -8.76 4.87
C GLN A 375 -29.90 -9.94 4.06
N MET A 376 -29.72 -9.95 2.74
CA MET A 376 -30.24 -11.04 1.88
C MET A 376 -29.38 -12.31 2.05
N LEU A 377 -30.00 -13.47 2.09
CA LEU A 377 -29.31 -14.77 2.10
C LEU A 377 -28.70 -15.11 0.71
N GLY A 378 -27.61 -15.87 0.64
CA GLY A 378 -26.94 -16.28 -0.59
C GLY A 378 -25.87 -15.27 -1.04
N ASP A 379 -25.59 -15.18 -2.34
CA ASP A 379 -24.55 -14.33 -2.92
C ASP A 379 -24.63 -12.87 -2.45
N GLN A 380 -23.54 -12.26 -2.09
CA GLN A 380 -23.50 -10.89 -1.67
C GLN A 380 -23.39 -9.96 -2.90
N LEU A 381 -23.89 -8.73 -2.79
CA LEU A 381 -23.81 -7.73 -3.87
C LEU A 381 -22.63 -6.79 -3.63
N TRP A 382 -21.49 -7.10 -4.22
CA TRP A 382 -20.31 -6.25 -4.18
C TRP A 382 -20.23 -5.36 -5.41
N LEU A 383 -19.80 -4.12 -5.21
CA LEU A 383 -19.86 -3.09 -6.25
C LEU A 383 -18.52 -2.36 -6.39
N LYS A 384 -18.00 -2.22 -7.61
CA LYS A 384 -16.99 -1.23 -7.93
C LYS A 384 -17.64 0.01 -8.54
N VAL A 385 -17.35 1.17 -7.95
CA VAL A 385 -17.79 2.46 -8.45
C VAL A 385 -16.60 3.15 -9.12
N LEU A 386 -16.64 3.23 -10.43
CA LEU A 386 -15.52 3.63 -11.29
C LEU A 386 -15.76 5.01 -11.91
N GLY A 387 -14.71 5.79 -12.04
CA GLY A 387 -14.76 7.07 -12.73
C GLY A 387 -13.45 7.84 -12.61
N PRO A 388 -13.25 8.90 -13.40
CA PRO A 388 -12.07 9.75 -13.32
C PRO A 388 -11.96 10.46 -11.96
N ALA A 389 -10.83 11.10 -11.69
CA ALA A 389 -10.70 11.96 -10.52
C ALA A 389 -11.76 13.08 -10.55
N ALA A 390 -12.17 13.54 -9.38
CA ALA A 390 -13.13 14.64 -9.19
C ALA A 390 -14.56 14.42 -9.71
N CYS A 391 -14.94 13.21 -10.20
CA CYS A 391 -16.29 12.94 -10.71
C CYS A 391 -17.38 12.73 -9.63
N GLY A 392 -17.12 13.04 -8.35
CA GLY A 392 -18.11 12.93 -7.25
C GLY A 392 -18.11 11.62 -6.48
N LYS A 393 -17.26 10.61 -6.81
CA LYS A 393 -17.17 9.33 -6.08
C LYS A 393 -17.00 9.50 -4.58
N SER A 394 -16.01 10.29 -4.18
CA SER A 394 -15.70 10.53 -2.76
C SER A 394 -16.87 11.18 -2.02
N THR A 395 -17.57 12.09 -2.67
CA THR A 395 -18.76 12.75 -2.12
C THR A 395 -19.88 11.76 -1.86
N LEU A 396 -20.16 10.83 -2.80
CA LEU A 396 -21.14 9.77 -2.60
C LEU A 396 -20.73 8.80 -1.49
N CYS A 397 -19.44 8.41 -1.42
CA CYS A 397 -18.91 7.58 -0.33
C CYS A 397 -19.10 8.25 1.03
N GLU A 398 -18.83 9.55 1.13
CA GLU A 398 -18.99 10.30 2.37
C GLU A 398 -20.45 10.40 2.75
N ALA A 399 -21.36 10.60 1.80
CA ALA A 399 -22.79 10.68 2.03
C ALA A 399 -23.39 9.40 2.63
N ILE A 400 -23.08 8.23 2.08
CA ILE A 400 -23.54 6.96 2.65
C ILE A 400 -22.87 6.65 3.98
N SER A 401 -21.66 7.14 4.20
CA SER A 401 -20.85 6.92 5.41
C SER A 401 -21.25 7.83 6.58
N VAL A 402 -22.20 8.77 6.39
CA VAL A 402 -22.85 9.49 7.48
C VAL A 402 -23.53 8.49 8.42
N ASN A 403 -24.06 7.40 7.88
CA ASN A 403 -24.64 6.30 8.66
C ASN A 403 -23.57 5.32 9.14
N LYS A 404 -23.04 5.50 10.34
CA LYS A 404 -22.00 4.66 10.94
C LYS A 404 -22.51 3.31 11.47
N ASP A 405 -23.81 3.16 11.65
CA ASP A 405 -24.40 1.92 12.16
C ASP A 405 -24.34 0.82 11.09
N TYR A 406 -24.56 1.16 9.83
CA TYR A 406 -24.64 0.22 8.73
C TYR A 406 -23.51 0.33 7.71
N VAL A 407 -22.67 1.38 7.79
CA VAL A 407 -21.58 1.62 6.84
C VAL A 407 -20.29 1.86 7.57
N LEU A 408 -19.24 1.11 7.20
CA LEU A 408 -17.88 1.32 7.65
C LEU A 408 -17.01 1.81 6.49
N ALA A 409 -16.61 3.09 6.51
CA ALA A 409 -15.76 3.65 5.49
C ALA A 409 -14.29 3.62 5.91
N LYS A 410 -13.42 3.20 5.00
CA LYS A 410 -11.97 3.25 5.11
C LYS A 410 -11.37 3.85 3.84
N SER A 411 -10.27 4.59 3.95
CA SER A 411 -9.57 5.08 2.76
C SER A 411 -8.95 3.92 1.99
N THR A 412 -8.27 3.02 2.69
CA THR A 412 -7.73 1.77 2.16
C THR A 412 -7.76 0.70 3.24
N ILE A 413 -7.57 -0.57 2.86
CA ILE A 413 -7.46 -1.71 3.79
C ILE A 413 -6.11 -2.41 3.58
N ARG A 414 -5.57 -3.02 4.64
CA ARG A 414 -4.32 -3.78 4.60
C ARG A 414 -4.51 -5.30 4.78
N GLY A 415 -5.73 -5.75 5.06
CA GLY A 415 -6.16 -7.11 5.30
C GLY A 415 -7.49 -7.14 6.03
N PHE A 416 -8.19 -8.25 5.96
CA PHE A 416 -9.43 -8.46 6.73
C PHE A 416 -9.12 -8.98 8.12
N HIS A 417 -8.06 -9.76 8.27
CA HIS A 417 -7.61 -10.35 9.54
C HIS A 417 -6.44 -9.57 10.14
N SER A 418 -6.31 -9.62 11.47
CA SER A 418 -5.15 -9.15 12.22
C SER A 418 -4.64 -10.24 13.15
N GLY A 419 -3.36 -10.60 12.98
CA GLY A 419 -2.64 -11.52 13.89
C GLY A 419 -1.97 -10.81 15.07
N PHE A 420 -2.31 -9.54 15.32
CA PHE A 420 -1.72 -8.76 16.41
C PHE A 420 -2.30 -9.21 17.75
N LYS A 421 -1.39 -9.51 18.71
CA LYS A 421 -1.72 -9.88 20.08
C LYS A 421 -1.18 -8.79 21.00
N GLU A 422 -2.03 -8.11 21.75
CA GLU A 422 -1.60 -7.17 22.77
C GLU A 422 -0.89 -7.92 23.92
N GLN A 423 0.35 -7.53 24.23
CA GLN A 423 1.09 -8.06 25.37
C GLN A 423 0.68 -7.27 26.64
N GLY A 424 -0.33 -7.75 27.32
CA GLY A 424 -0.73 -7.22 28.60
C GLY A 424 -2.07 -7.85 29.00
N GLY A 425 -2.14 -8.54 30.16
CA GLY A 425 -3.21 -9.42 30.65
C GLY A 425 -4.65 -8.89 30.67
N GLY A 426 -5.07 -8.14 29.66
CA GLY A 426 -6.44 -7.73 29.38
C GLY A 426 -7.14 -8.75 28.49
N LYS A 427 -8.49 -8.67 28.41
CA LYS A 427 -9.29 -9.48 27.49
C LYS A 427 -8.72 -9.32 26.07
N GLU A 428 -8.53 -10.43 25.39
CA GLU A 428 -8.12 -10.48 23.97
C GLU A 428 -9.16 -9.77 23.11
N GLU A 429 -8.93 -8.49 22.78
CA GLU A 429 -9.77 -7.77 21.82
C GLU A 429 -9.39 -8.18 20.41
N ASP A 430 -10.39 -8.51 19.60
CA ASP A 430 -10.20 -8.85 18.21
C ASP A 430 -10.01 -7.60 17.35
N ASN A 431 -8.76 -7.28 17.05
CA ASN A 431 -8.36 -6.12 16.23
C ASN A 431 -8.47 -6.37 14.70
N SER A 432 -9.14 -7.43 14.27
CA SER A 432 -9.41 -7.69 12.85
C SER A 432 -10.46 -6.73 12.31
N LEU A 433 -10.32 -6.35 11.03
CA LEU A 433 -11.36 -5.57 10.36
C LEU A 433 -12.71 -6.31 10.35
N LEU A 434 -12.67 -7.65 10.23
CA LEU A 434 -13.86 -8.50 10.23
C LEU A 434 -14.70 -8.40 11.52
N SER A 435 -14.09 -8.15 12.67
CA SER A 435 -14.83 -7.99 13.94
C SER A 435 -15.76 -6.75 13.93
N LEU A 436 -15.46 -5.75 13.09
CA LEU A 436 -16.19 -4.49 12.96
C LEU A 436 -17.26 -4.51 11.86
N LEU A 437 -17.24 -5.53 10.99
CA LEU A 437 -18.03 -5.57 9.76
C LEU A 437 -19.34 -6.37 9.79
N PRO A 438 -19.63 -7.26 10.77
CA PRO A 438 -20.86 -8.09 10.69
C PRO A 438 -22.10 -7.26 10.43
N GLY A 439 -22.81 -7.58 9.35
CA GLY A 439 -24.01 -6.87 8.93
C GLY A 439 -23.77 -5.45 8.41
N LYS A 440 -22.55 -5.01 8.15
CA LYS A 440 -22.24 -3.68 7.60
C LYS A 440 -21.79 -3.74 6.15
N THR A 441 -21.84 -2.60 5.50
CA THR A 441 -21.23 -2.35 4.20
C THR A 441 -19.85 -1.73 4.39
N LEU A 442 -18.81 -2.38 3.86
CA LEU A 442 -17.47 -1.81 3.78
C LEU A 442 -17.40 -0.88 2.57
N VAL A 443 -16.96 0.36 2.78
CA VAL A 443 -16.67 1.32 1.72
C VAL A 443 -15.18 1.62 1.71
N THR A 444 -14.50 1.27 0.62
CA THR A 444 -13.11 1.64 0.39
C THR A 444 -13.08 2.83 -0.58
N LYS A 445 -12.74 4.03 -0.05
CA LYS A 445 -12.84 5.29 -0.78
C LYS A 445 -11.79 5.45 -1.87
N ASP A 446 -10.59 4.89 -1.66
CA ASP A 446 -9.45 4.93 -2.58
C ASP A 446 -8.96 3.50 -2.84
N GLY A 447 -9.64 2.85 -3.76
CA GLY A 447 -9.30 1.49 -4.16
C GLY A 447 -8.04 1.43 -5.02
N ASP A 448 -7.66 2.51 -5.68
CA ASP A 448 -6.45 2.54 -6.51
C ASP A 448 -5.18 2.35 -5.66
N THR A 449 -5.19 2.84 -4.41
CA THR A 449 -4.12 2.57 -3.44
C THR A 449 -4.01 1.08 -3.07
N LEU A 450 -5.12 0.34 -3.15
CA LEU A 450 -5.13 -1.11 -2.89
C LEU A 450 -4.31 -1.87 -3.94
N LEU A 451 -4.32 -1.43 -5.21
CA LEU A 451 -3.52 -2.04 -6.30
C LEU A 451 -2.01 -1.96 -6.04
N GLN A 452 -1.56 -0.97 -5.29
CA GLN A 452 -0.15 -0.78 -4.96
C GLN A 452 0.25 -1.50 -3.65
N SER A 453 -0.72 -2.14 -2.98
CA SER A 453 -0.45 -2.83 -1.72
C SER A 453 0.30 -4.14 -1.97
N PRO A 454 1.41 -4.39 -1.26
CA PRO A 454 2.10 -5.68 -1.32
C PRO A 454 1.24 -6.84 -0.78
N ASN A 455 0.18 -6.52 -0.03
CA ASN A 455 -0.75 -7.50 0.54
C ASN A 455 -1.97 -7.74 -0.35
N LEU A 456 -2.01 -7.18 -1.57
CA LEU A 456 -3.16 -7.32 -2.46
C LEU A 456 -3.58 -8.78 -2.68
N PRO A 457 -2.68 -9.73 -3.00
CA PRO A 457 -3.06 -11.14 -3.19
C PRO A 457 -3.73 -11.73 -1.95
N GLN A 458 -3.21 -11.45 -0.76
CA GLN A 458 -3.80 -11.90 0.50
C GLN A 458 -5.19 -11.30 0.72
N ILE A 459 -5.36 -9.98 0.51
CA ILE A 459 -6.64 -9.29 0.65
C ILE A 459 -7.68 -9.88 -0.30
N LEU A 460 -7.30 -10.19 -1.54
CA LEU A 460 -8.19 -10.78 -2.52
C LEU A 460 -8.55 -12.23 -2.17
N SER A 461 -7.61 -13.01 -1.64
CA SER A 461 -7.87 -14.38 -1.15
C SER A 461 -8.82 -14.38 0.04
N GLU A 462 -8.54 -13.57 1.08
CA GLU A 462 -9.42 -13.39 2.23
C GLU A 462 -10.80 -12.86 1.80
N GLY A 463 -10.84 -11.96 0.82
CA GLY A 463 -12.08 -11.44 0.24
C GLY A 463 -12.97 -12.50 -0.39
N ARG A 464 -12.42 -13.57 -0.96
CA ARG A 464 -13.22 -14.69 -1.46
C ARG A 464 -14.00 -15.38 -0.36
N ASP A 465 -13.32 -15.66 0.74
CA ASP A 465 -13.91 -16.32 1.89
C ASP A 465 -14.98 -15.44 2.54
N VAL A 466 -14.69 -14.14 2.68
CA VAL A 466 -15.64 -13.14 3.18
C VAL A 466 -16.89 -13.03 2.30
N TYR A 467 -16.74 -13.07 0.97
CA TYR A 467 -17.86 -13.08 0.04
C TYR A 467 -18.74 -14.32 0.22
N ASP A 468 -18.12 -15.47 0.43
CA ASP A 468 -18.82 -16.75 0.61
C ASP A 468 -19.42 -16.88 2.04
N GLY A 469 -19.16 -15.89 2.91
CA GLY A 469 -19.78 -15.75 4.24
C GLY A 469 -19.03 -16.46 5.37
N VAL A 470 -17.84 -16.99 5.10
CA VAL A 470 -16.99 -17.70 6.06
C VAL A 470 -15.56 -17.22 5.89
N SER A 471 -14.83 -16.99 6.97
CA SER A 471 -13.42 -16.68 6.87
C SER A 471 -12.65 -17.29 8.02
N ARG A 472 -11.62 -18.08 7.73
CA ARG A 472 -10.85 -18.85 8.72
C ARG A 472 -9.36 -18.64 8.49
N THR A 473 -8.66 -18.17 9.52
CA THR A 473 -7.23 -17.92 9.42
C THR A 473 -6.51 -18.43 10.65
N HIS A 474 -5.45 -19.22 10.42
CA HIS A 474 -4.55 -19.70 11.45
C HIS A 474 -3.20 -18.99 11.35
N TYR A 475 -2.77 -18.33 12.42
CA TYR A 475 -1.51 -17.60 12.49
C TYR A 475 -0.39 -18.43 13.07
N ARG A 476 0.84 -18.15 12.70
CA ARG A 476 2.03 -18.82 13.24
C ARG A 476 2.21 -18.69 14.78
N ASN A 477 1.56 -17.72 15.39
CA ASN A 477 1.54 -17.52 16.84
C ASN A 477 0.47 -18.39 17.54
N THR A 478 -0.03 -19.44 16.90
CA THR A 478 -1.07 -20.38 17.38
C THR A 478 -2.46 -19.77 17.54
N MET A 479 -2.67 -18.52 17.11
CA MET A 479 -3.97 -17.89 17.13
C MET A 479 -4.78 -18.35 15.91
N SER A 480 -6.01 -18.82 16.12
CA SER A 480 -7.01 -19.04 15.09
C SER A 480 -8.10 -17.99 15.18
N LYS A 481 -8.57 -17.51 14.04
CA LYS A 481 -9.73 -16.62 13.94
C LYS A 481 -10.69 -17.19 12.92
N ASP A 482 -11.87 -17.56 13.41
CA ASP A 482 -12.92 -18.18 12.65
C ASP A 482 -14.17 -17.28 12.68
N TYR A 483 -14.66 -16.92 11.52
CA TYR A 483 -15.86 -16.13 11.35
C TYR A 483 -16.82 -16.89 10.43
N ASP A 484 -18.00 -17.19 10.93
CA ASP A 484 -19.07 -17.85 10.21
C ASP A 484 -20.29 -16.93 10.09
N GLY A 485 -21.08 -17.12 9.04
CA GLY A 485 -22.29 -16.32 8.82
C GLY A 485 -22.03 -14.85 8.50
N LEU A 486 -20.86 -14.52 7.96
CA LEU A 486 -20.51 -13.16 7.57
C LEU A 486 -21.48 -12.62 6.52
N ARG A 487 -22.05 -11.46 6.79
CA ARG A 487 -22.89 -10.69 5.86
C ARG A 487 -22.28 -9.32 5.71
N ILE A 488 -21.50 -9.15 4.64
CA ILE A 488 -20.71 -7.96 4.40
C ILE A 488 -20.79 -7.61 2.92
N THR A 489 -21.37 -6.48 2.58
CA THR A 489 -21.25 -5.94 1.23
C THR A 489 -20.01 -5.05 1.13
N TRP A 490 -19.39 -5.02 -0.05
CA TRP A 490 -18.19 -4.22 -0.28
C TRP A 490 -18.39 -3.27 -1.46
N ILE A 491 -18.24 -1.96 -1.21
CA ILE A 491 -18.24 -0.92 -2.22
C ILE A 491 -16.81 -0.41 -2.35
N LEU A 492 -16.19 -0.65 -3.51
CA LEU A 492 -14.82 -0.28 -3.81
C LEU A 492 -14.84 0.86 -4.84
N CYS A 493 -14.34 2.04 -4.47
CA CYS A 493 -14.33 3.22 -5.33
C CYS A 493 -12.93 3.50 -5.86
N GLY A 494 -12.81 3.85 -7.14
CA GLY A 494 -11.54 4.21 -7.77
C GLY A 494 -11.66 4.53 -9.24
N THR A 495 -10.53 4.50 -9.92
CA THR A 495 -10.46 4.69 -11.38
C THR A 495 -10.71 3.37 -12.13
N SER A 496 -10.70 3.43 -13.45
CA SER A 496 -10.80 2.23 -14.30
C SER A 496 -9.66 1.22 -14.07
N SER A 497 -8.57 1.62 -13.40
CA SER A 497 -7.46 0.75 -13.00
C SER A 497 -7.92 -0.40 -12.09
N LEU A 498 -8.97 -0.19 -11.28
CA LEU A 498 -9.57 -1.24 -10.43
C LEU A 498 -10.12 -2.45 -11.21
N ARG A 499 -10.30 -2.32 -12.51
CA ARG A 499 -10.66 -3.45 -13.36
C ARG A 499 -9.57 -4.53 -13.45
N GLN A 500 -8.33 -4.20 -13.05
CA GLN A 500 -7.22 -5.15 -12.99
C GLN A 500 -7.36 -6.17 -11.85
N ILE A 501 -8.10 -5.84 -10.78
CA ILE A 501 -8.31 -6.71 -9.62
C ILE A 501 -9.03 -8.03 -9.98
N ASP A 502 -9.81 -8.06 -11.05
CA ASP A 502 -10.72 -9.18 -11.31
C ASP A 502 -10.11 -10.39 -12.04
N SER A 503 -8.89 -10.27 -12.53
CA SER A 503 -8.47 -11.19 -13.60
C SER A 503 -7.94 -12.55 -13.14
N SER A 504 -7.62 -12.77 -11.88
CA SER A 504 -7.01 -14.03 -11.47
C SER A 504 -7.29 -14.54 -10.05
N GLU A 505 -7.48 -13.66 -9.06
CA GLU A 505 -7.43 -14.09 -7.66
C GLU A 505 -8.76 -14.01 -6.89
N LEU A 506 -9.59 -13.00 -7.12
CA LEU A 506 -10.87 -12.85 -6.41
C LEU A 506 -12.03 -13.61 -7.08
N GLY A 507 -11.84 -14.07 -8.33
CA GLY A 507 -12.94 -14.44 -9.18
C GLY A 507 -13.89 -13.25 -9.37
N GLU A 508 -14.77 -13.32 -10.33
CA GLU A 508 -15.57 -12.16 -10.71
C GLU A 508 -16.76 -11.90 -9.76
N ARG A 509 -16.46 -11.38 -8.55
CA ARG A 509 -17.45 -11.14 -7.47
C ARG A 509 -18.05 -9.73 -7.47
N PHE A 510 -17.43 -8.78 -8.16
CA PHE A 510 -17.91 -7.41 -8.25
C PHE A 510 -18.74 -7.15 -9.51
N LEU A 511 -19.77 -6.32 -9.37
CA LEU A 511 -20.37 -5.61 -10.51
C LEU A 511 -19.74 -4.22 -10.62
N ASP A 512 -19.54 -3.74 -11.86
CA ASP A 512 -19.02 -2.41 -12.11
C ASP A 512 -20.17 -1.40 -12.31
N CYS A 513 -19.99 -0.19 -11.78
CA CYS A 513 -20.86 0.95 -12.03
C CYS A 513 -19.98 2.16 -12.38
N VAL A 514 -20.06 2.65 -13.60
CA VAL A 514 -19.27 3.78 -14.10
C VAL A 514 -20.04 5.07 -13.94
N ILE A 515 -19.46 6.08 -13.28
CA ILE A 515 -20.14 7.36 -13.03
C ILE A 515 -20.21 8.21 -14.28
N MET A 516 -19.15 8.20 -15.08
CA MET A 516 -19.02 9.08 -16.23
C MET A 516 -18.78 8.29 -17.53
N GLU A 517 -19.78 8.26 -18.39
CA GLU A 517 -19.64 8.06 -19.83
C GLU A 517 -20.30 9.24 -20.54
N GLY A 518 -19.52 9.99 -21.36
CA GLY A 518 -20.05 11.03 -22.25
C GLY A 518 -20.50 12.31 -21.54
N ILE A 519 -19.60 12.95 -20.77
CA ILE A 519 -19.75 14.38 -20.49
C ILE A 519 -19.35 15.11 -21.76
N ASP A 520 -20.24 15.94 -22.26
CA ASP A 520 -19.90 16.89 -23.31
C ASP A 520 -19.16 18.11 -22.73
N ASP A 521 -18.45 18.83 -23.57
CA ASP A 521 -17.63 19.98 -23.18
C ASP A 521 -18.47 21.07 -22.47
N ASP A 522 -19.72 21.29 -22.90
CA ASP A 522 -20.62 22.28 -22.29
C ASP A 522 -20.96 21.93 -20.82
N MET A 523 -21.17 20.66 -20.52
CA MET A 523 -21.44 20.19 -19.16
C MET A 523 -20.18 20.26 -18.28
N GLU A 524 -19.01 19.99 -18.85
CA GLU A 524 -17.74 20.12 -18.14
C GLU A 524 -17.49 21.57 -17.75
N ASP A 525 -17.71 22.52 -18.67
CA ASP A 525 -17.57 23.95 -18.41
C ASP A 525 -18.53 24.45 -17.32
N GLU A 526 -19.78 23.99 -17.30
CA GLU A 526 -20.72 24.34 -16.22
C GLU A 526 -20.27 23.80 -14.86
N ILE A 527 -19.67 22.59 -14.82
CA ILE A 527 -19.11 22.02 -13.59
C ILE A 527 -17.94 22.89 -13.11
N LEU A 528 -17.04 23.27 -14.02
CA LEU A 528 -15.85 24.06 -13.70
C LEU A 528 -16.21 25.46 -13.21
N GLU A 529 -17.16 26.14 -13.81
CA GLU A 529 -17.66 27.44 -13.33
C GLU A 529 -18.21 27.36 -11.88
N ARG A 530 -18.98 26.33 -11.58
CA ARG A 530 -19.50 26.12 -10.22
C ARG A 530 -18.36 25.85 -9.22
N VAL A 531 -17.31 25.13 -9.62
CA VAL A 531 -16.12 24.92 -8.79
C VAL A 531 -15.39 26.21 -8.51
N VAL A 532 -15.19 27.08 -9.52
CA VAL A 532 -14.57 28.39 -9.39
C VAL A 532 -15.37 29.29 -8.42
N HIS A 533 -16.70 29.33 -8.60
CA HIS A 533 -17.58 30.09 -7.70
C HIS A 533 -17.53 29.62 -6.25
N ARG A 534 -17.35 28.31 -6.03
CA ARG A 534 -17.20 27.74 -4.68
C ARG A 534 -15.85 28.09 -4.09
N ALA A 535 -14.77 27.83 -4.82
CA ALA A 535 -13.40 28.09 -4.35
C ALA A 535 -13.18 29.57 -4.02
N ALA A 536 -13.78 30.49 -4.79
CA ALA A 536 -13.72 31.91 -4.51
C ALA A 536 -14.46 32.33 -3.21
N ARG A 537 -15.46 31.58 -2.78
CA ARG A 537 -16.19 31.82 -1.51
C ARG A 537 -15.48 31.22 -0.30
N ASP A 538 -14.81 30.08 -0.47
CA ASP A 538 -14.15 29.33 0.61
C ASP A 538 -12.91 30.04 1.16
N VAL A 539 -12.40 31.09 0.49
CA VAL A 539 -11.25 31.92 0.93
C VAL A 539 -11.59 32.84 2.10
N ALA A 540 -12.87 33.07 2.38
CA ALA A 540 -13.33 34.09 3.34
C ALA A 540 -13.63 33.56 4.76
N ILE A 541 -13.38 32.29 5.05
CA ILE A 541 -13.68 31.72 6.37
C ILE A 541 -12.39 31.63 7.19
N GLU A 542 -12.15 32.65 8.02
CA GLU A 542 -11.15 32.57 9.09
C GLU A 542 -11.53 31.47 10.08
N SER A 543 -10.56 30.65 10.35
CA SER A 543 -10.62 29.46 11.16
C SER A 543 -10.80 29.74 12.65
N ASP A 544 -11.90 29.39 13.22
CA ASP A 544 -11.89 28.86 14.59
C ASP A 544 -11.42 27.42 14.55
N GLY A 545 -10.13 27.21 14.65
CA GLY A 545 -9.37 26.06 15.17
C GLY A 545 -9.73 24.61 14.84
N GLU A 546 -10.86 24.29 14.20
CA GLU A 546 -11.27 22.93 13.85
C GLU A 546 -11.30 22.75 12.32
N ALA A 547 -10.31 22.03 11.83
CA ALA A 547 -10.29 21.55 10.44
C ALA A 547 -11.34 20.43 10.21
N SER A 548 -12.62 20.74 10.48
CA SER A 548 -13.72 19.93 10.00
C SER A 548 -13.97 20.27 8.53
N LYS A 549 -14.15 19.26 7.66
CA LYS A 549 -14.60 19.49 6.28
C LYS A 549 -15.95 20.24 6.35
N HIS A 550 -15.93 21.53 6.09
CA HIS A 550 -17.16 22.31 5.94
C HIS A 550 -17.82 21.96 4.60
N TYR A 551 -18.98 21.37 4.67
CA TYR A 551 -19.83 21.19 3.50
C TYR A 551 -20.80 22.36 3.38
N PRO A 552 -21.06 22.86 2.15
CA PRO A 552 -22.16 23.80 1.94
C PRO A 552 -23.46 23.26 2.54
N PRO A 553 -24.36 24.09 3.07
CA PRO A 553 -25.58 23.66 3.75
C PRO A 553 -26.44 22.69 2.94
N GLU A 554 -26.54 22.90 1.64
CA GLU A 554 -27.30 22.03 0.72
C GLU A 554 -26.67 20.66 0.60
N MET A 555 -25.34 20.60 0.57
CA MET A 555 -24.59 19.35 0.50
C MET A 555 -24.67 18.60 1.82
N ALA A 556 -24.49 19.28 2.96
CA ALA A 556 -24.66 18.70 4.28
C ALA A 556 -26.06 18.10 4.45
N SER A 557 -27.10 18.83 4.04
CA SER A 557 -28.50 18.35 4.06
C SER A 557 -28.69 17.11 3.18
N ALA A 558 -28.13 17.08 1.97
CA ALA A 558 -28.23 15.92 1.09
C ALA A 558 -27.51 14.69 1.67
N MET A 559 -26.36 14.88 2.32
CA MET A 559 -25.61 13.82 2.99
C MET A 559 -26.37 13.28 4.22
N GLN A 560 -26.93 14.14 5.05
CA GLN A 560 -27.75 13.75 6.21
C GLN A 560 -28.99 12.95 5.79
N LEU A 561 -29.67 13.39 4.73
CA LEU A 561 -30.81 12.66 4.14
C LEU A 561 -30.37 11.30 3.57
N THR A 562 -29.17 11.21 2.98
CA THR A 562 -28.61 9.94 2.49
C THR A 562 -28.38 8.98 3.65
N GLY A 563 -27.76 9.44 4.75
CA GLY A 563 -27.60 8.63 5.96
C GLY A 563 -28.92 8.12 6.54
N GLY A 564 -29.94 8.97 6.61
CA GLY A 564 -31.29 8.57 7.06
C GLY A 564 -31.99 7.63 6.09
N TYR A 565 -31.71 7.73 4.78
CA TYR A 565 -32.23 6.81 3.79
C TYR A 565 -31.58 5.42 3.90
N VAL A 566 -30.31 5.35 4.24
CA VAL A 566 -29.61 4.08 4.58
C VAL A 566 -30.30 3.40 5.76
N THR A 567 -30.63 4.13 6.83
CA THR A 567 -31.38 3.58 7.97
C THR A 567 -32.69 2.97 7.49
N TRP A 568 -33.50 3.74 6.76
CA TRP A 568 -34.80 3.27 6.27
C TRP A 568 -34.66 2.02 5.40
N LEU A 569 -33.69 1.99 4.48
CA LEU A 569 -33.45 0.80 3.64
C LEU A 569 -33.12 -0.43 4.48
N ARG A 570 -32.22 -0.29 5.44
CA ARG A 570 -31.77 -1.42 6.27
C ARG A 570 -32.87 -1.98 7.17
N GLU A 571 -33.70 -1.13 7.71
CA GLU A 571 -34.82 -1.52 8.57
C GLU A 571 -35.98 -2.17 7.78
N ASN A 572 -36.15 -1.82 6.52
CA ASN A 572 -37.28 -2.28 5.70
C ASN A 572 -36.88 -3.31 4.59
N ALA A 573 -35.59 -3.60 4.39
CA ALA A 573 -35.13 -4.41 3.27
C ALA A 573 -35.74 -5.82 3.28
N VAL A 574 -35.70 -6.52 4.41
CA VAL A 574 -36.16 -7.93 4.51
C VAL A 574 -37.62 -8.05 4.13
N GLU A 575 -38.48 -7.23 4.72
CA GLU A 575 -39.93 -7.28 4.49
C GLU A 575 -40.27 -6.86 3.05
N LYS A 576 -39.71 -5.73 2.60
CA LYS A 576 -40.10 -5.16 1.29
C LYS A 576 -39.53 -5.93 0.12
N LEU A 577 -38.30 -6.48 0.22
CA LEU A 577 -37.71 -7.28 -0.84
C LEU A 577 -38.44 -8.63 -1.05
N ALA A 578 -39.07 -9.16 0.01
CA ALA A 578 -39.88 -10.39 -0.07
C ALA A 578 -41.10 -10.28 -0.98
N VAL A 579 -41.63 -9.06 -1.13
CA VAL A 579 -42.88 -8.79 -1.88
C VAL A 579 -42.65 -8.08 -3.24
N ILE A 580 -41.37 -7.84 -3.63
CA ILE A 580 -41.08 -7.24 -4.95
C ILE A 580 -41.40 -8.23 -6.06
N ASP A 581 -42.25 -7.80 -7.01
CA ASP A 581 -42.59 -8.61 -8.15
C ASP A 581 -41.53 -8.53 -9.29
N TYR A 582 -41.30 -9.71 -9.89
CA TYR A 582 -40.39 -9.88 -11.04
C TYR A 582 -41.21 -10.43 -12.22
N PRO A 583 -41.72 -9.60 -13.12
CA PRO A 583 -42.47 -10.03 -14.30
C PRO A 583 -41.70 -11.07 -15.15
N SER A 584 -42.39 -11.98 -15.79
CA SER A 584 -41.77 -13.07 -16.58
C SER A 584 -40.81 -12.55 -17.68
N THR A 585 -41.12 -11.40 -18.27
CA THR A 585 -40.28 -10.70 -19.24
C THR A 585 -38.96 -10.24 -18.62
N VAL A 586 -39.01 -9.70 -17.40
CA VAL A 586 -37.84 -9.26 -16.61
C VAL A 586 -36.95 -10.46 -16.27
N ARG A 587 -37.51 -11.57 -15.79
CA ARG A 587 -36.74 -12.79 -15.48
C ARG A 587 -35.97 -13.29 -16.70
N ARG A 588 -36.60 -13.30 -17.89
CA ARG A 588 -35.92 -13.68 -19.14
C ARG A 588 -34.80 -12.68 -19.52
N GLN A 589 -35.03 -11.38 -19.32
CA GLN A 589 -34.02 -10.36 -19.58
C GLN A 589 -32.81 -10.48 -18.65
N LEU A 590 -33.03 -10.69 -17.35
CA LEU A 590 -31.96 -10.91 -16.35
C LEU A 590 -31.09 -12.12 -16.72
N THR A 591 -31.72 -13.22 -17.13
CA THR A 591 -30.99 -14.41 -17.61
C THR A 591 -30.13 -14.08 -18.85
N ARG A 592 -30.68 -13.33 -19.83
CA ARG A 592 -29.93 -12.91 -21.01
C ARG A 592 -28.78 -11.98 -20.66
N PHE A 593 -28.99 -11.03 -19.75
CA PHE A 593 -27.97 -10.11 -19.28
C PHE A 593 -26.82 -10.82 -18.56
N GLY A 594 -27.14 -11.79 -17.70
CA GLY A 594 -26.11 -12.61 -17.04
C GLY A 594 -25.29 -13.42 -18.04
N LYS A 595 -25.93 -14.05 -19.03
CA LYS A 595 -25.24 -14.76 -20.12
C LYS A 595 -24.35 -13.80 -20.93
N PHE A 596 -24.87 -12.63 -21.32
CA PHE A 596 -24.11 -11.64 -22.06
C PHE A 596 -22.87 -11.18 -21.28
N ALA A 597 -23.04 -10.81 -20.00
CA ALA A 597 -21.93 -10.37 -19.17
C ALA A 597 -20.88 -11.48 -19.01
N ALA A 598 -21.28 -12.74 -18.81
CA ALA A 598 -20.37 -13.87 -18.71
C ALA A 598 -19.50 -14.05 -19.97
N HIS A 599 -20.09 -13.87 -21.16
CA HIS A 599 -19.32 -13.92 -22.42
C HIS A 599 -18.37 -12.72 -22.56
N MET A 600 -18.85 -11.51 -22.25
CA MET A 600 -18.04 -10.30 -22.43
C MET A 600 -16.91 -10.16 -21.39
N ARG A 601 -17.06 -10.80 -20.23
CA ARG A 601 -16.03 -10.84 -19.18
C ARG A 601 -14.98 -11.92 -19.43
N ALA A 602 -15.30 -12.95 -20.20
CA ALA A 602 -14.39 -14.04 -20.52
C ALA A 602 -13.07 -13.53 -21.11
N ARG A 603 -11.97 -14.19 -20.78
CA ARG A 603 -10.62 -13.84 -21.23
C ARG A 603 -9.95 -15.06 -21.87
N PRO A 604 -9.09 -14.85 -22.88
CA PRO A 604 -8.28 -15.93 -23.41
C PRO A 604 -7.33 -16.44 -22.31
N SER A 605 -7.11 -17.76 -22.27
CA SER A 605 -6.10 -18.36 -21.39
C SER A 605 -4.71 -17.77 -21.68
N LEU A 606 -3.92 -17.55 -20.62
CA LEU A 606 -2.53 -17.12 -20.73
C LEU A 606 -1.63 -18.28 -21.22
N ARG A 607 -2.07 -19.54 -21.06
CA ARG A 607 -1.39 -20.74 -21.55
C ARG A 607 -2.05 -21.20 -22.84
N GLN A 608 -1.30 -21.31 -23.92
CA GLN A 608 -1.82 -21.67 -25.25
C GLN A 608 -2.43 -23.08 -25.31
N GLU A 609 -2.15 -23.93 -24.34
CA GLU A 609 -2.61 -25.32 -24.27
C GLU A 609 -3.96 -25.49 -23.54
N GLU A 610 -4.45 -24.46 -22.85
CA GLU A 610 -5.71 -24.52 -22.13
C GLU A 610 -6.89 -24.18 -23.03
N VAL A 611 -7.98 -24.94 -22.88
CA VAL A 611 -9.26 -24.65 -23.56
C VAL A 611 -9.78 -23.31 -23.07
N ALA A 612 -10.29 -22.48 -24.00
CA ALA A 612 -10.92 -21.20 -23.66
C ALA A 612 -12.15 -21.47 -22.78
N GLU A 613 -12.05 -21.12 -21.50
CA GLU A 613 -13.14 -21.27 -20.55
C GLU A 613 -13.83 -19.93 -20.29
N ARG A 614 -15.11 -19.97 -20.08
CA ARG A 614 -15.91 -18.85 -19.60
C ARG A 614 -16.56 -19.18 -18.27
N GLU A 615 -16.78 -18.15 -17.45
CA GLU A 615 -17.57 -18.28 -16.23
C GLU A 615 -19.00 -18.76 -16.55
N PHE A 616 -19.53 -19.67 -15.74
CA PHE A 616 -20.92 -20.04 -15.82
C PHE A 616 -21.80 -18.90 -15.26
N ALA A 617 -22.82 -18.49 -16.00
CA ALA A 617 -23.57 -17.26 -15.74
C ALA A 617 -24.41 -17.23 -14.44
N THR A 618 -24.42 -18.31 -13.64
CA THR A 618 -25.29 -18.46 -12.46
C THR A 618 -25.08 -17.33 -11.45
N ARG A 619 -23.82 -17.05 -11.09
CA ARG A 619 -23.50 -15.97 -10.13
C ARG A 619 -23.95 -14.61 -10.67
N LEU A 620 -23.65 -14.29 -11.92
CA LEU A 620 -24.07 -13.02 -12.55
C LEU A 620 -25.58 -12.87 -12.59
N VAL A 621 -26.32 -13.92 -12.97
CA VAL A 621 -27.79 -13.90 -12.95
C VAL A 621 -28.30 -13.66 -11.52
N SER A 622 -27.72 -14.31 -10.51
CA SER A 622 -28.05 -14.11 -9.10
C SER A 622 -27.79 -12.66 -8.66
N GLN A 623 -26.58 -12.15 -8.92
CA GLN A 623 -26.20 -10.77 -8.57
C GLN A 623 -27.09 -9.72 -9.28
N LEU A 624 -27.35 -9.88 -10.58
CA LEU A 624 -28.20 -8.96 -11.33
C LEU A 624 -29.66 -9.01 -10.87
N THR A 625 -30.17 -10.20 -10.50
CA THR A 625 -31.51 -10.33 -9.94
C THR A 625 -31.63 -9.62 -8.59
N ARG A 626 -30.64 -9.78 -7.73
CA ARG A 626 -30.56 -9.05 -6.44
C ARG A 626 -30.46 -7.55 -6.64
N LEU A 627 -29.58 -7.11 -7.56
CA LEU A 627 -29.45 -5.70 -7.91
C LEU A 627 -30.78 -5.13 -8.36
N ALA A 628 -31.53 -5.85 -9.22
CA ALA A 628 -32.82 -5.39 -9.73
C ALA A 628 -33.85 -5.23 -8.60
N GLY A 629 -33.97 -6.20 -7.69
CA GLY A 629 -34.87 -6.10 -6.53
C GLY A 629 -34.49 -4.98 -5.57
N CYS A 630 -33.19 -4.89 -5.23
CA CYS A 630 -32.71 -3.83 -4.35
C CYS A 630 -32.88 -2.44 -4.99
N LEU A 631 -32.67 -2.29 -6.31
CA LEU A 631 -32.95 -1.05 -7.02
C LEU A 631 -34.46 -0.70 -7.03
N ALA A 632 -35.35 -1.69 -7.17
CA ALA A 632 -36.78 -1.45 -7.04
C ALA A 632 -37.12 -0.91 -5.65
N LEU A 633 -36.57 -1.50 -4.58
CA LEU A 633 -36.70 -1.00 -3.21
C LEU A 633 -36.16 0.43 -3.08
N VAL A 634 -34.93 0.70 -3.56
CA VAL A 634 -34.30 2.03 -3.53
C VAL A 634 -35.14 3.07 -4.25
N LEU A 635 -35.76 2.71 -5.37
CA LEU A 635 -36.63 3.63 -6.14
C LEU A 635 -38.07 3.71 -5.61
N ASN A 636 -38.35 3.10 -4.45
CA ASN A 636 -39.66 3.00 -3.83
C ASN A 636 -40.72 2.35 -4.73
N LYS A 637 -40.35 1.28 -5.48
CA LYS A 637 -41.20 0.52 -6.38
C LYS A 637 -41.59 -0.84 -5.80
N SER A 638 -42.74 -1.36 -6.15
CA SER A 638 -43.22 -2.68 -5.74
C SER A 638 -42.91 -3.79 -6.77
N SER A 639 -42.38 -3.42 -7.96
CA SER A 639 -42.00 -4.35 -9.00
C SER A 639 -40.76 -3.89 -9.74
N VAL A 640 -40.05 -4.82 -10.34
CA VAL A 640 -38.92 -4.53 -11.24
C VAL A 640 -39.50 -4.10 -12.60
N ASP A 641 -39.49 -2.81 -12.86
CA ASP A 641 -40.02 -2.19 -14.07
C ASP A 641 -38.92 -1.77 -15.07
N GLY A 642 -39.33 -1.08 -16.16
CA GLY A 642 -38.44 -0.62 -17.21
C GLY A 642 -37.38 0.40 -16.71
N GLU A 643 -37.68 1.20 -15.71
CA GLU A 643 -36.74 2.16 -15.12
C GLU A 643 -35.63 1.44 -14.32
N VAL A 644 -36.01 0.43 -13.53
CA VAL A 644 -35.06 -0.44 -12.83
C VAL A 644 -34.19 -1.17 -13.83
N MET A 645 -34.82 -1.79 -14.84
CA MET A 645 -34.09 -2.55 -15.87
C MET A 645 -33.15 -1.71 -16.72
N ARG A 646 -33.42 -0.42 -16.92
CA ARG A 646 -32.49 0.50 -17.58
C ARG A 646 -31.19 0.64 -16.77
N ARG A 647 -31.27 0.82 -15.44
CA ARG A 647 -30.10 0.90 -14.54
C ARG A 647 -29.36 -0.44 -14.50
N VAL A 648 -30.07 -1.55 -14.39
CA VAL A 648 -29.46 -2.89 -14.45
C VAL A 648 -28.73 -3.11 -15.77
N ARG A 649 -29.35 -2.76 -16.90
CA ARG A 649 -28.71 -2.85 -18.24
C ARG A 649 -27.41 -2.07 -18.27
N GLN A 650 -27.38 -0.85 -17.74
CA GLN A 650 -26.15 -0.06 -17.74
C GLN A 650 -25.05 -0.71 -16.88
N VAL A 651 -25.39 -1.23 -15.68
CA VAL A 651 -24.43 -1.98 -14.85
C VAL A 651 -23.92 -3.23 -15.60
N VAL A 652 -24.76 -3.90 -16.38
CA VAL A 652 -24.35 -5.03 -17.23
C VAL A 652 -23.34 -4.56 -18.29
N MET A 653 -23.56 -3.41 -18.92
CA MET A 653 -22.64 -2.85 -19.91
C MET A 653 -21.32 -2.40 -19.24
N ASP A 654 -21.39 -1.75 -18.10
CA ASP A 654 -20.23 -1.31 -17.32
C ASP A 654 -19.37 -2.51 -16.85
N THR A 655 -20.04 -3.60 -16.46
CA THR A 655 -19.42 -4.86 -16.05
C THR A 655 -18.85 -5.64 -17.24
N SER A 656 -19.52 -5.54 -18.40
CA SER A 656 -19.08 -6.12 -19.67
C SER A 656 -18.02 -5.23 -20.29
N ARG A 657 -16.76 -5.63 -20.32
CA ARG A 657 -15.66 -4.70 -20.58
C ARG A 657 -14.62 -5.23 -21.53
N GLY A 658 -13.79 -4.30 -21.98
CA GLY A 658 -12.59 -4.60 -22.75
C GLY A 658 -12.86 -4.73 -24.24
N ARG A 659 -11.83 -5.18 -24.92
CA ARG A 659 -11.81 -5.25 -26.40
C ARG A 659 -12.82 -6.24 -26.98
N THR A 660 -13.19 -7.27 -26.24
CA THR A 660 -14.23 -8.23 -26.61
C THR A 660 -15.58 -7.55 -26.77
N LEU A 661 -15.97 -6.68 -25.84
CA LEU A 661 -17.19 -5.86 -25.96
C LEU A 661 -17.12 -4.91 -27.15
N SER A 662 -15.98 -4.22 -27.34
CA SER A 662 -15.80 -3.29 -28.47
C SER A 662 -15.91 -4.00 -29.82
N ILE A 663 -15.25 -5.15 -29.99
CA ILE A 663 -15.36 -5.98 -31.20
C ILE A 663 -16.82 -6.40 -31.42
N THR A 664 -17.48 -6.92 -30.40
CA THR A 664 -18.87 -7.39 -30.48
C THR A 664 -19.83 -6.24 -30.84
N ALA A 665 -19.61 -5.03 -30.28
CA ALA A 665 -20.42 -3.85 -30.59
C ALA A 665 -20.30 -3.46 -32.07
N HIS A 666 -19.09 -3.42 -32.64
CA HIS A 666 -18.89 -3.14 -34.05
C HIS A 666 -19.48 -4.20 -34.95
N LEU A 667 -19.35 -5.48 -34.60
CA LEU A 667 -19.99 -6.57 -35.34
C LEU A 667 -21.52 -6.52 -35.29
N TYR A 668 -22.08 -6.06 -34.14
CA TYR A 668 -23.53 -5.89 -34.00
C TYR A 668 -24.09 -4.78 -34.86
N GLN A 669 -23.31 -3.72 -35.12
CA GLN A 669 -23.65 -2.60 -36.00
C GLN A 669 -23.42 -2.89 -37.48
N ALA A 670 -22.60 -3.89 -37.76
CA ALA A 670 -22.29 -4.29 -39.14
C ALA A 670 -23.46 -5.03 -39.81
N ASP A 671 -23.39 -5.13 -41.15
CA ASP A 671 -24.30 -5.99 -41.89
C ASP A 671 -24.24 -7.44 -41.38
N LYS A 672 -25.38 -7.99 -41.02
CA LYS A 672 -25.50 -9.31 -40.39
C LYS A 672 -25.17 -10.46 -41.34
N GLU A 673 -25.32 -10.28 -42.64
CA GLU A 673 -25.04 -11.30 -43.64
C GLU A 673 -23.56 -11.27 -44.05
N ILE A 674 -22.95 -10.09 -44.11
CA ILE A 674 -21.58 -9.92 -44.58
C ILE A 674 -20.58 -9.99 -43.40
N GLY A 675 -20.83 -9.26 -42.29
CA GLY A 675 -19.90 -9.11 -41.18
C GLY A 675 -18.72 -8.16 -41.49
N LEU A 676 -17.63 -8.24 -40.68
CA LEU A 676 -16.44 -7.40 -40.84
C LEU A 676 -15.14 -8.20 -40.96
N GLU A 677 -14.20 -7.68 -41.77
CA GLU A 677 -12.83 -8.22 -41.83
C GLU A 677 -12.03 -7.88 -40.55
N SER A 678 -11.06 -8.73 -40.19
CA SER A 678 -10.13 -8.48 -39.08
C SER A 678 -9.40 -7.16 -39.20
N LYS A 679 -9.03 -6.76 -40.44
CA LYS A 679 -8.35 -5.49 -40.72
C LYS A 679 -9.24 -4.28 -40.44
N THR A 680 -10.50 -4.34 -40.80
CA THR A 680 -11.49 -3.28 -40.53
C THR A 680 -11.70 -3.14 -39.04
N LEU A 681 -11.88 -4.28 -38.30
CA LEU A 681 -12.01 -4.29 -36.86
C LEU A 681 -10.75 -3.77 -36.16
N SER A 682 -9.56 -3.98 -36.71
CA SER A 682 -8.32 -3.47 -36.12
C SER A 682 -8.27 -1.94 -36.11
N VAL A 683 -8.76 -1.30 -37.18
CA VAL A 683 -8.88 0.15 -37.25
C VAL A 683 -9.95 0.66 -36.28
N LEU A 684 -11.16 0.08 -36.32
CA LEU A 684 -12.29 0.51 -35.50
C LEU A 684 -12.01 0.37 -33.97
N VAL A 685 -11.28 -0.66 -33.58
CA VAL A 685 -10.96 -0.96 -32.16
C VAL A 685 -9.64 -0.33 -31.73
N GLY A 686 -8.84 0.23 -32.66
CA GLY A 686 -7.54 0.82 -32.38
C GLY A 686 -6.50 -0.20 -31.88
N GLN A 687 -6.46 -1.39 -32.50
CA GLN A 687 -5.54 -2.47 -32.13
C GLN A 687 -4.87 -3.10 -33.35
N THR A 688 -3.72 -3.77 -33.14
CA THR A 688 -3.06 -4.51 -34.23
C THR A 688 -3.94 -5.65 -34.70
N GLU A 689 -3.86 -5.96 -36.00
CA GLU A 689 -4.67 -7.01 -36.63
C GLU A 689 -4.44 -8.39 -35.98
N ASP A 690 -3.22 -8.71 -35.55
CA ASP A 690 -2.90 -9.98 -34.92
C ASP A 690 -3.60 -10.12 -33.55
N LYS A 691 -3.67 -9.03 -32.77
CA LYS A 691 -4.43 -9.02 -31.51
C LYS A 691 -5.93 -9.20 -31.75
N ILE A 692 -6.48 -8.54 -32.78
CA ILE A 692 -7.87 -8.70 -33.15
C ILE A 692 -8.16 -10.13 -33.62
N ARG A 693 -7.30 -10.71 -34.44
CA ARG A 693 -7.43 -12.12 -34.88
C ARG A 693 -7.39 -13.08 -33.70
N SER A 694 -6.50 -12.86 -32.74
CA SER A 694 -6.43 -13.68 -31.52
C SER A 694 -7.73 -13.59 -30.71
N LEU A 695 -8.26 -12.38 -30.49
CA LEU A 695 -9.52 -12.17 -29.78
C LEU A 695 -10.73 -12.76 -30.54
N LEU A 696 -10.77 -12.67 -31.87
CA LEU A 696 -11.83 -13.26 -32.68
C LEU A 696 -11.81 -14.79 -32.64
N ARG A 697 -10.61 -15.41 -32.64
CA ARG A 697 -10.48 -16.87 -32.43
C ARG A 697 -11.00 -17.28 -31.06
N PHE A 698 -10.67 -16.51 -30.03
CA PHE A 698 -11.18 -16.73 -28.68
C PHE A 698 -12.71 -16.57 -28.64
N LEU A 699 -13.28 -15.48 -29.18
CA LEU A 699 -14.73 -15.26 -29.24
C LEU A 699 -15.45 -16.37 -30.01
N ARG A 700 -14.83 -16.93 -31.06
CA ARG A 700 -15.33 -18.10 -31.78
C ARG A 700 -15.32 -19.35 -30.91
N ALA A 701 -14.25 -19.58 -30.14
CA ALA A 701 -14.14 -20.73 -29.25
C ALA A 701 -15.22 -20.73 -28.16
N ILE A 702 -15.67 -19.57 -27.71
CA ILE A 702 -16.77 -19.41 -26.75
C ILE A 702 -18.13 -19.16 -27.43
N HIS A 703 -18.25 -19.39 -28.74
CA HIS A 703 -19.49 -19.29 -29.52
C HIS A 703 -20.16 -17.91 -29.53
N VAL A 704 -19.39 -16.82 -29.55
CA VAL A 704 -19.89 -15.46 -29.68
C VAL A 704 -19.87 -14.98 -31.13
N VAL A 705 -18.86 -15.37 -31.89
CA VAL A 705 -18.72 -14.99 -33.29
C VAL A 705 -18.50 -16.21 -34.16
N GLU A 706 -18.91 -16.11 -35.40
CA GLU A 706 -18.64 -17.13 -36.42
C GLU A 706 -17.84 -16.58 -37.59
N LEU A 707 -17.18 -17.49 -38.27
CA LEU A 707 -16.41 -17.20 -39.47
C LEU A 707 -17.31 -17.32 -40.71
N HIS A 708 -17.29 -16.29 -41.55
CA HIS A 708 -18.10 -16.24 -42.78
C HIS A 708 -17.24 -15.88 -43.98
N TYR A 709 -17.57 -16.42 -45.12
CA TYR A 709 -16.99 -16.08 -46.43
C TYR A 709 -18.13 -15.64 -47.33
N PRO A 710 -18.34 -14.29 -47.50
CA PRO A 710 -19.40 -13.80 -48.39
C PRO A 710 -19.15 -14.32 -49.80
N ILE A 711 -20.22 -14.72 -50.46
CA ILE A 711 -20.18 -15.22 -51.84
C ILE A 711 -20.66 -14.07 -52.74
N ASN A 712 -19.89 -13.72 -53.76
CA ASN A 712 -20.28 -12.67 -54.70
C ASN A 712 -21.31 -13.21 -55.73
N GLU A 713 -21.90 -12.33 -56.52
CA GLU A 713 -22.90 -12.66 -57.55
C GLU A 713 -22.41 -13.72 -58.56
N LYS A 714 -21.10 -13.94 -58.70
CA LYS A 714 -20.47 -14.92 -59.56
C LYS A 714 -20.18 -16.24 -58.88
N GLY A 715 -20.66 -16.43 -57.63
CA GLY A 715 -20.45 -17.66 -56.87
C GLY A 715 -19.04 -17.82 -56.27
N VAL A 716 -18.20 -16.77 -56.32
CA VAL A 716 -16.82 -16.81 -55.82
C VAL A 716 -16.79 -16.40 -54.34
N LYS A 717 -16.12 -17.20 -53.51
CA LYS A 717 -15.91 -16.88 -52.10
C LYS A 717 -15.03 -15.64 -51.94
N GLY A 718 -15.52 -14.66 -51.19
CA GLY A 718 -14.82 -13.45 -50.84
C GLY A 718 -13.79 -13.65 -49.72
N ARG A 719 -13.29 -12.55 -49.19
CA ARG A 719 -12.38 -12.56 -48.03
C ARG A 719 -13.10 -13.05 -46.79
N MET A 720 -12.29 -13.44 -45.82
CA MET A 720 -12.74 -13.92 -44.53
C MET A 720 -13.34 -12.79 -43.69
N HIS A 721 -14.57 -12.93 -43.27
CA HIS A 721 -15.30 -12.00 -42.41
C HIS A 721 -15.71 -12.68 -41.10
N TRP A 722 -16.02 -11.88 -40.12
CA TRP A 722 -16.51 -12.30 -38.82
C TRP A 722 -17.89 -11.69 -38.56
N ARG A 723 -18.81 -12.47 -38.06
CA ARG A 723 -20.17 -12.01 -37.68
C ARG A 723 -20.62 -12.61 -36.36
N LEU A 724 -21.67 -12.03 -35.73
CA LEU A 724 -22.26 -12.50 -34.49
C LEU A 724 -23.16 -13.69 -34.70
#